data_32f18d1d951a2b2b6d578d1941fbb2e7
#
_entry.id   32f18d1d951a2b2b6d578d1941fbb2e7
#
_cell.length_a   1.000
_cell.length_b   1.000
_cell.length_c   1.000
_cell.angle_alpha   90.00
_cell.angle_beta   90.00
_cell.angle_gamma   90.00
#
_symmetry.space_group_name_H-M   'P 1'
#
loop_
_entity.id
_entity.type
_entity.pdbx_description
1 polymer ?
#
loop_
_entity_poly.entity_id
_entity_poly.type
_entity_poly.pdbx_seq_one_letter_code
_entity_poly.pdbx_strand_id
1 'polypeptide(L)'
;MTFIVLQATSFAQVFVAVLFLIIFCSLLIYKFPQYWHLIAIFLGVVITLCFINQRINELKIGEPIRIYSDQVKVSDNFFYGEGKLEKNKVLISGTANKSFEKELNKYHAIYLVNYKAKVETIMPATNPGEFDYQKYYRSKKIRKRVKLESYQIYPRQITIFDWVHMLRKFLMDYFEKMPQYTRFFASEMVLAQNPSADNKALLNSYRDLGIIHLLSISGLHVSLYILGIMWLGTMMKRTEEEVILCCVAFLIIEILLSNFQAGFVRASLSYFWSVFFNRKKIMISSGDKLGIVVLSHLIFNPLLFLNSGAILSYLLVFGLEISKNFGKIKQNIVLNSLVTPILLNNFYRINFYRINFLTVVYNFLIVPIFNFILLPLTFIVVFSFWCLPAIVKLSEPIFKGLADLTNFIADKQWGLVTFGQIDWLQTIFLLVVTVFLIILPKHKILKLKLRSIIVGAYVSMFFLIHFPLKGQVSFIDVGQGDSILITTPLNRKTYLIDTGGKLNFGKKKREPQLNLITLPFLYAQGIDHLDGVFLSHQDADHIGDLKALLDQIPVKKLYFARGLTENQSFMKKINGHLKDVQLVPLLAGDRVKTKDLSFDVVYPFKPGLGKNEDSLSLTFKLANKRWLFTGDLGREGEKEILNHYHLQVDYFKLGHHGSKTSSDPDFLKQLNPQLVFISSGRNNRFGHPHQETLKTLKDLSIPYLNTQDSGTITWNYSPFRGETITTFYKGNTK
;
A
#
# COMPACT_ATOMS: atom_id res chain seq x y z
N MET A 1 10.21 -3.31 19.85
CA MET A 1 10.39 -2.11 20.67
C MET A 1 11.04 -0.95 19.92
N THR A 2 12.24 -1.09 19.34
CA THR A 2 12.83 -0.11 18.42
C THR A 2 11.85 0.32 17.33
N PHE A 3 10.99 -0.58 16.86
CA PHE A 3 9.94 -0.33 15.91
C PHE A 3 8.87 0.66 16.41
N ILE A 4 8.41 0.52 17.64
CA ILE A 4 7.40 1.41 18.24
C ILE A 4 7.97 2.83 18.41
N VAL A 5 9.22 2.94 18.87
CA VAL A 5 9.91 4.24 19.02
C VAL A 5 10.13 4.92 17.67
N LEU A 6 10.48 4.16 16.62
CA LEU A 6 10.73 4.69 15.28
C LEU A 6 9.45 5.08 14.52
N GLN A 7 8.31 4.48 14.88
CA GLN A 7 7.00 4.82 14.30
C GLN A 7 6.24 5.90 15.07
N ALA A 8 6.64 6.19 16.29
CA ALA A 8 5.96 7.18 17.10
C ALA A 8 5.99 8.55 16.40
N THR A 9 4.83 8.99 15.94
CA THR A 9 4.63 10.29 15.29
C THR A 9 4.10 11.33 16.27
N SER A 10 3.65 10.90 17.46
CA SER A 10 3.18 11.77 18.53
C SER A 10 3.96 11.53 19.82
N PHE A 11 4.08 12.55 20.66
CA PHE A 11 4.75 12.48 21.96
C PHE A 11 4.20 11.35 22.84
N ALA A 12 2.89 11.13 22.82
CA ALA A 12 2.23 10.06 23.58
C ALA A 12 2.68 8.65 23.12
N GLN A 13 2.85 8.43 21.82
CA GLN A 13 3.33 7.15 21.28
C GLN A 13 4.79 6.91 21.63
N VAL A 14 5.63 7.95 21.59
CA VAL A 14 7.04 7.86 22.05
C VAL A 14 7.08 7.51 23.52
N PHE A 15 6.29 8.18 24.34
CA PHE A 15 6.24 7.95 25.79
C PHE A 15 5.82 6.51 26.12
N VAL A 16 4.74 6.00 25.50
CA VAL A 16 4.28 4.62 25.68
C VAL A 16 5.35 3.62 25.23
N ALA A 17 6.01 3.86 24.11
CA ALA A 17 7.06 3.00 23.61
C ALA A 17 8.29 2.96 24.54
N VAL A 18 8.69 4.11 25.06
CA VAL A 18 9.79 4.23 26.04
C VAL A 18 9.42 3.57 27.37
N LEU A 19 8.19 3.75 27.84
CA LEU A 19 7.70 3.10 29.06
C LEU A 19 7.71 1.57 28.92
N PHE A 20 7.23 1.04 27.79
CA PHE A 20 7.30 -0.40 27.50
C PHE A 20 8.75 -0.91 27.43
N LEU A 21 9.66 -0.12 26.84
CA LEU A 21 11.08 -0.44 26.80
C LEU A 21 11.68 -0.52 28.21
N ILE A 22 11.37 0.45 29.06
CA ILE A 22 11.83 0.49 30.45
C ILE A 22 11.29 -0.72 31.21
N ILE A 23 9.98 -1.00 31.14
CA ILE A 23 9.35 -2.15 31.80
C ILE A 23 9.99 -3.46 31.34
N PHE A 24 10.17 -3.66 30.02
CA PHE A 24 10.77 -4.86 29.47
C PHE A 24 12.23 -5.05 29.94
N CYS A 25 13.03 -3.97 29.90
CA CYS A 25 14.40 -4.02 30.38
C CYS A 25 14.48 -4.25 31.90
N SER A 26 13.58 -3.66 32.69
CA SER A 26 13.49 -3.91 34.11
C SER A 26 13.15 -5.37 34.41
N LEU A 27 12.21 -5.97 33.65
CA LEU A 27 11.91 -7.42 33.78
C LEU A 27 13.08 -8.31 33.39
N LEU A 28 13.82 -7.95 32.33
CA LEU A 28 15.04 -8.68 31.93
C LEU A 28 16.13 -8.59 32.99
N ILE A 29 16.36 -7.40 33.56
CA ILE A 29 17.33 -7.18 34.64
C ILE A 29 16.91 -7.93 35.89
N TYR A 30 15.62 -7.91 36.25
CA TYR A 30 15.09 -8.69 37.38
C TYR A 30 15.30 -10.19 37.21
N LYS A 31 15.05 -10.72 36.02
CA LYS A 31 15.16 -12.15 35.73
C LYS A 31 16.62 -12.61 35.52
N PHE A 32 17.47 -11.72 35.03
CA PHE A 32 18.85 -12.01 34.65
C PHE A 32 19.79 -10.87 35.13
N PRO A 33 19.94 -10.63 36.43
CA PRO A 33 20.67 -9.50 36.95
C PRO A 33 22.17 -9.50 36.55
N GLN A 34 22.76 -10.66 36.27
CA GLN A 34 24.16 -10.76 35.83
C GLN A 34 24.41 -10.14 34.45
N TYR A 35 23.38 -9.91 33.61
CA TYR A 35 23.50 -9.38 32.25
C TYR A 35 23.06 -7.91 32.12
N TRP A 36 22.86 -7.17 33.22
CA TRP A 36 22.37 -5.80 33.19
C TRP A 36 23.22 -4.87 32.32
N HIS A 37 24.57 -5.05 32.31
CA HIS A 37 25.48 -4.25 31.49
C HIS A 37 25.30 -4.52 30.00
N LEU A 38 25.04 -5.75 29.59
CA LEU A 38 24.73 -6.06 28.17
C LEU A 38 23.42 -5.45 27.72
N ILE A 39 22.42 -5.44 28.59
CA ILE A 39 21.13 -4.79 28.34
C ILE A 39 21.29 -3.28 28.22
N ALA A 40 22.10 -2.68 29.12
CA ALA A 40 22.40 -1.25 29.09
C ALA A 40 23.19 -0.84 27.82
N ILE A 41 24.19 -1.62 27.43
CA ILE A 41 24.95 -1.41 26.18
C ILE A 41 24.02 -1.51 24.99
N PHE A 42 23.16 -2.53 24.93
CA PHE A 42 22.18 -2.71 23.86
C PHE A 42 21.24 -1.51 23.74
N LEU A 43 20.71 -1.02 24.88
CA LEU A 43 19.88 0.18 24.90
C LEU A 43 20.64 1.41 24.42
N GLY A 44 21.87 1.60 24.88
CA GLY A 44 22.73 2.70 24.43
C GLY A 44 22.96 2.67 22.91
N VAL A 45 23.25 1.50 22.36
CA VAL A 45 23.43 1.31 20.91
C VAL A 45 22.14 1.62 20.16
N VAL A 46 20.98 1.13 20.62
CA VAL A 46 19.68 1.40 19.99
C VAL A 46 19.34 2.88 19.99
N ILE A 47 19.51 3.56 21.15
CA ILE A 47 19.26 4.99 21.30
C ILE A 47 20.21 5.78 20.36
N THR A 48 21.49 5.46 20.38
CA THR A 48 22.49 6.14 19.51
C THR A 48 22.16 5.96 18.03
N LEU A 49 21.80 4.74 17.61
CA LEU A 49 21.38 4.48 16.22
C LEU A 49 20.09 5.24 15.85
N CYS A 50 19.16 5.40 16.78
CA CYS A 50 17.96 6.23 16.57
C CYS A 50 18.34 7.70 16.38
N PHE A 51 19.23 8.25 17.20
CA PHE A 51 19.72 9.63 17.10
C PHE A 51 20.52 9.90 15.80
N ILE A 52 21.44 9.01 15.44
CA ILE A 52 22.21 9.13 14.19
C ILE A 52 21.29 9.14 12.97
N ASN A 53 20.21 8.34 12.99
CA ASN A 53 19.25 8.31 11.90
C ASN A 53 18.32 9.52 11.83
N GLN A 54 18.20 10.30 12.91
CA GLN A 54 17.42 11.53 12.89
C GLN A 54 18.21 12.73 12.32
N ARG A 55 19.54 12.68 12.29
CA ARG A 55 20.33 13.75 11.66
C ARG A 55 20.00 13.83 10.18
N ILE A 56 19.29 14.89 9.80
CA ILE A 56 18.94 15.23 8.43
C ILE A 56 20.16 15.98 7.88
N ASN A 57 20.91 15.33 6.99
CA ASN A 57 21.81 16.09 6.15
C ASN A 57 20.95 16.91 5.19
N GLU A 58 21.05 18.23 5.24
CA GLU A 58 20.43 19.10 4.26
C GLU A 58 20.95 18.73 2.87
N LEU A 59 20.00 18.59 1.92
CA LEU A 59 20.37 18.32 0.53
C LEU A 59 20.93 19.60 -0.08
N LYS A 60 22.19 19.60 -0.46
CA LYS A 60 22.78 20.67 -1.26
C LYS A 60 22.33 20.52 -2.72
N ILE A 61 21.49 21.43 -3.17
CA ILE A 61 21.07 21.51 -4.58
C ILE A 61 22.23 22.06 -5.38
N GLY A 62 22.52 21.45 -6.55
CA GLY A 62 23.65 21.84 -7.41
C GLY A 62 24.72 20.77 -7.57
N GLU A 63 24.79 19.83 -6.62
CA GLU A 63 25.68 18.68 -6.73
C GLU A 63 25.16 17.66 -7.76
N PRO A 64 26.04 16.92 -8.47
CA PRO A 64 25.64 15.95 -9.47
C PRO A 64 24.74 14.84 -8.91
N ILE A 65 23.63 14.55 -9.58
CA ILE A 65 22.76 13.42 -9.22
C ILE A 65 23.21 12.18 -9.99
N ARG A 66 23.63 11.16 -9.26
CA ARG A 66 24.04 9.87 -9.82
C ARG A 66 22.83 8.97 -10.04
N ILE A 67 22.73 8.40 -11.21
CA ILE A 67 21.62 7.52 -11.64
C ILE A 67 22.19 6.23 -12.23
N TYR A 68 21.51 5.11 -11.93
CA TYR A 68 21.81 3.81 -12.51
C TYR A 68 20.65 3.29 -13.36
N SER A 69 20.99 2.59 -14.44
CA SER A 69 20.00 2.07 -15.40
C SER A 69 19.06 1.01 -14.81
N ASP A 70 19.50 0.26 -13.79
CA ASP A 70 18.67 -0.72 -13.08
C ASP A 70 17.71 -0.09 -12.05
N GLN A 71 17.91 1.18 -11.69
CA GLN A 71 17.13 1.90 -10.67
C GLN A 71 16.15 2.91 -11.24
N VAL A 72 16.19 3.17 -12.54
CA VAL A 72 15.33 4.14 -13.21
C VAL A 72 14.47 3.47 -14.26
N LYS A 73 13.19 3.76 -14.24
CA LYS A 73 12.23 3.35 -15.27
C LYS A 73 11.94 4.52 -16.17
N VAL A 74 12.07 4.29 -17.48
CA VAL A 74 11.66 5.24 -18.51
C VAL A 74 10.32 4.79 -19.07
N SER A 75 9.36 5.70 -19.17
CA SER A 75 8.03 5.42 -19.71
C SER A 75 7.57 6.63 -20.53
N ASP A 76 7.34 6.42 -21.81
CA ASP A 76 7.03 7.49 -22.76
C ASP A 76 8.11 8.59 -22.72
N ASN A 77 7.74 9.83 -22.40
CA ASN A 77 8.66 10.96 -22.29
C ASN A 77 9.03 11.29 -20.84
N PHE A 78 8.85 10.34 -19.90
CA PHE A 78 9.12 10.54 -18.48
C PHE A 78 10.00 9.46 -17.91
N PHE A 79 10.90 9.84 -16.97
CA PHE A 79 11.61 8.88 -16.15
C PHE A 79 11.31 9.08 -14.66
N TYR A 80 11.37 8.00 -13.92
CA TYR A 80 11.29 8.02 -12.46
C TYR A 80 12.07 6.86 -11.86
N GLY A 81 12.62 7.08 -10.68
CA GLY A 81 13.40 6.04 -10.00
C GLY A 81 14.13 6.54 -8.78
N GLU A 82 15.12 5.76 -8.36
CA GLU A 82 16.02 6.11 -7.27
C GLU A 82 17.31 6.72 -7.86
N GLY A 83 17.81 7.77 -7.21
CA GLY A 83 19.08 8.39 -7.54
C GLY A 83 19.87 8.70 -6.28
N LYS A 84 21.13 9.06 -6.43
CA LYS A 84 22.00 9.41 -5.32
C LYS A 84 22.54 10.83 -5.50
N LEU A 85 22.21 11.71 -4.56
CA LEU A 85 22.72 13.08 -4.48
C LEU A 85 23.72 13.11 -3.31
N GLU A 86 25.01 13.26 -3.61
CA GLU A 86 26.12 13.04 -2.65
C GLU A 86 26.01 11.67 -1.95
N LYS A 87 25.80 11.68 -0.63
CA LYS A 87 25.62 10.50 0.21
C LYS A 87 24.15 10.09 0.40
N ASN A 88 23.20 10.94 -0.04
CA ASN A 88 21.78 10.76 0.21
C ASN A 88 21.10 10.07 -0.97
N LYS A 89 20.30 9.05 -0.68
CA LYS A 89 19.37 8.46 -1.65
C LYS A 89 18.15 9.38 -1.79
N VAL A 90 17.74 9.64 -3.03
CA VAL A 90 16.60 10.48 -3.38
C VAL A 90 15.72 9.81 -4.43
N LEU A 91 14.42 10.09 -4.42
CA LEU A 91 13.58 9.79 -5.57
C LEU A 91 13.79 10.86 -6.61
N ILE A 92 13.92 10.46 -7.86
CA ILE A 92 14.06 11.36 -9.00
C ILE A 92 12.91 11.15 -9.97
N SER A 93 12.50 12.24 -10.61
CA SER A 93 11.56 12.19 -11.73
C SER A 93 11.82 13.38 -12.64
N GLY A 94 11.61 13.20 -13.93
CA GLY A 94 11.81 14.26 -14.92
C GLY A 94 11.34 13.83 -16.30
N THR A 95 11.46 14.74 -17.27
CA THR A 95 11.19 14.44 -18.67
C THR A 95 12.36 13.63 -19.25
N ALA A 96 12.08 12.57 -19.98
CA ALA A 96 13.08 11.79 -20.70
C ALA A 96 12.99 12.13 -22.19
N ASN A 97 14.12 12.41 -22.79
CA ASN A 97 14.27 12.49 -24.24
C ASN A 97 14.96 11.23 -24.77
N LYS A 98 14.96 11.02 -26.08
CA LYS A 98 15.61 9.85 -26.71
C LYS A 98 17.12 9.81 -26.39
N SER A 99 17.77 10.96 -26.18
CA SER A 99 19.18 10.98 -25.79
C SER A 99 19.39 10.46 -24.38
N PHE A 100 18.50 10.78 -23.41
CA PHE A 100 18.56 10.26 -22.05
C PHE A 100 18.55 8.75 -22.01
N GLU A 101 17.60 8.13 -22.71
CA GLU A 101 17.45 6.69 -22.74
C GLU A 101 18.66 6.01 -23.40
N LYS A 102 19.14 6.59 -24.52
CA LYS A 102 20.33 6.10 -25.23
C LYS A 102 21.59 6.16 -24.35
N GLU A 103 21.82 7.29 -23.68
CA GLU A 103 22.99 7.48 -22.81
C GLU A 103 22.91 6.58 -21.56
N LEU A 104 21.73 6.46 -20.93
CA LEU A 104 21.52 5.60 -19.78
C LEU A 104 21.76 4.13 -20.09
N ASN A 105 21.32 3.65 -21.26
CA ASN A 105 21.54 2.29 -21.69
C ASN A 105 22.98 2.02 -22.14
N LYS A 106 23.64 3.04 -22.71
CA LYS A 106 25.04 2.91 -23.15
C LYS A 106 26.02 2.87 -21.99
N TYR A 107 25.87 3.75 -21.01
CA TYR A 107 26.84 3.93 -19.93
C TYR A 107 26.44 3.23 -18.62
N HIS A 108 25.21 2.72 -18.51
CA HIS A 108 24.64 2.08 -17.32
C HIS A 108 24.65 2.94 -16.03
N ALA A 109 25.48 3.99 -15.98
CA ALA A 109 25.53 4.96 -14.91
C ALA A 109 25.78 6.36 -15.51
N ILE A 110 24.98 7.34 -15.14
CA ILE A 110 25.10 8.73 -15.60
C ILE A 110 25.02 9.70 -14.43
N TYR A 111 25.58 10.91 -14.62
CA TYR A 111 25.36 12.05 -13.76
C TYR A 111 24.41 13.03 -14.44
N LEU A 112 23.45 13.56 -13.65
CA LEU A 112 22.69 14.72 -14.06
C LEU A 112 23.31 15.95 -13.39
N VAL A 113 23.73 16.89 -14.21
CA VAL A 113 24.41 18.13 -13.79
C VAL A 113 23.66 19.34 -14.35
N ASN A 114 23.99 20.56 -13.87
CA ASN A 114 23.39 21.80 -14.34
C ASN A 114 21.86 21.74 -14.44
N TYR A 115 21.21 21.16 -13.40
CA TYR A 115 19.78 20.93 -13.40
C TYR A 115 19.01 22.02 -12.67
N LYS A 116 17.78 22.28 -13.16
CA LYS A 116 16.74 22.97 -12.39
C LYS A 116 15.82 21.92 -11.79
N ALA A 117 15.64 21.97 -10.48
CA ALA A 117 14.86 20.98 -9.78
C ALA A 117 14.05 21.56 -8.63
N LYS A 118 12.86 20.99 -8.43
CA LYS A 118 12.02 21.21 -7.25
C LYS A 118 12.21 20.06 -6.27
N VAL A 119 12.62 20.36 -5.05
CA VAL A 119 12.75 19.35 -4.00
C VAL A 119 11.47 19.32 -3.17
N GLU A 120 10.85 18.16 -3.15
CA GLU A 120 9.59 17.91 -2.44
C GLU A 120 9.82 16.89 -1.33
N THR A 121 9.07 17.00 -0.23
CA THR A 121 8.99 15.95 0.77
C THR A 121 8.06 14.86 0.25
N ILE A 122 8.42 13.59 0.51
CA ILE A 122 7.52 12.48 0.22
C ILE A 122 6.36 12.57 1.20
N MET A 123 5.13 12.68 0.68
CA MET A 123 3.94 12.81 1.50
C MET A 123 3.61 11.49 2.21
N PRO A 124 3.12 11.53 3.47
CA PRO A 124 2.53 10.39 4.12
C PRO A 124 1.18 10.02 3.48
N ALA A 125 0.56 8.93 3.93
CA ALA A 125 -0.82 8.63 3.59
C ALA A 125 -1.75 9.78 4.00
N THR A 126 -2.72 10.07 3.16
CA THR A 126 -3.72 11.13 3.39
C THR A 126 -5.12 10.57 3.62
N ASN A 127 -5.28 9.26 3.47
CA ASN A 127 -6.53 8.55 3.72
C ASN A 127 -6.32 7.37 4.68
N PRO A 128 -7.31 7.05 5.53
CA PRO A 128 -7.35 5.78 6.22
C PRO A 128 -7.20 4.61 5.23
N GLY A 129 -6.43 3.62 5.60
CA GLY A 129 -6.23 2.46 4.73
C GLY A 129 -5.24 2.65 3.58
N GLU A 130 -4.88 3.86 3.23
CA GLU A 130 -3.93 4.16 2.17
C GLU A 130 -2.51 3.74 2.53
N PHE A 131 -1.74 3.31 1.52
CA PHE A 131 -0.34 2.95 1.71
C PHE A 131 0.55 4.16 1.99
N ASP A 132 1.30 4.12 3.08
CA ASP A 132 2.19 5.21 3.48
C ASP A 132 3.54 5.14 2.74
N TYR A 133 3.61 5.86 1.62
CA TYR A 133 4.83 5.98 0.82
C TYR A 133 5.99 6.63 1.60
N GLN A 134 5.72 7.55 2.51
CA GLN A 134 6.76 8.19 3.31
C GLN A 134 7.46 7.17 4.21
N LYS A 135 6.72 6.33 4.94
CA LYS A 135 7.29 5.28 5.78
C LYS A 135 8.07 4.24 4.94
N TYR A 136 7.50 3.84 3.81
CA TYR A 136 8.16 2.90 2.90
C TYR A 136 9.50 3.42 2.40
N TYR A 137 9.56 4.63 1.87
CA TYR A 137 10.81 5.19 1.36
C TYR A 137 11.80 5.53 2.48
N ARG A 138 11.32 5.92 3.67
CA ARG A 138 12.18 6.07 4.86
C ARG A 138 12.88 4.76 5.24
N SER A 139 12.21 3.60 5.12
CA SER A 139 12.86 2.30 5.34
C SER A 139 14.01 2.02 4.38
N LYS A 140 14.00 2.66 3.21
CA LYS A 140 15.06 2.65 2.20
C LYS A 140 16.06 3.79 2.35
N LYS A 141 15.95 4.59 3.40
CA LYS A 141 16.75 5.81 3.66
C LYS A 141 16.52 6.94 2.64
N ILE A 142 15.35 6.95 1.98
CA ILE A 142 14.94 7.98 1.02
C ILE A 142 13.92 8.89 1.71
N ARG A 143 14.17 10.21 1.75
CA ARG A 143 13.30 11.17 2.44
C ARG A 143 12.74 12.26 1.54
N LYS A 144 13.40 12.53 0.42
CA LYS A 144 13.08 13.62 -0.50
C LYS A 144 12.88 13.11 -1.91
N ARG A 145 12.05 13.82 -2.65
CA ARG A 145 11.87 13.68 -4.10
C ARG A 145 12.44 14.90 -4.79
N VAL A 146 13.22 14.67 -5.83
CA VAL A 146 13.79 15.71 -6.71
C VAL A 146 13.08 15.62 -8.06
N LYS A 147 12.24 16.61 -8.34
CA LYS A 147 11.55 16.74 -9.63
C LYS A 147 12.38 17.64 -10.53
N LEU A 148 12.94 17.06 -11.58
CA LEU A 148 13.81 17.73 -12.53
C LEU A 148 12.97 18.40 -13.63
N GLU A 149 13.21 19.68 -13.87
CA GLU A 149 12.59 20.46 -14.94
C GLU A 149 13.51 20.50 -16.16
N SER A 150 14.81 20.70 -15.93
CA SER A 150 15.84 20.65 -16.95
C SER A 150 17.12 20.07 -16.36
N TYR A 151 17.95 19.43 -17.17
CA TYR A 151 19.21 18.83 -16.76
C TYR A 151 20.12 18.59 -17.95
N GLN A 152 21.43 18.46 -17.69
CA GLN A 152 22.42 18.00 -18.65
C GLN A 152 22.92 16.63 -18.21
N ILE A 153 23.19 15.74 -19.18
CA ILE A 153 23.70 14.40 -18.93
C ILE A 153 25.21 14.45 -19.06
N TYR A 154 25.89 13.91 -18.06
CA TYR A 154 27.32 13.69 -18.11
C TYR A 154 27.60 12.20 -17.96
N PRO A 155 28.26 11.56 -18.96
CA PRO A 155 28.60 10.14 -18.88
C PRO A 155 29.56 9.88 -17.73
N ARG A 156 29.35 8.82 -17.01
CA ARG A 156 30.21 8.43 -15.91
C ARG A 156 31.12 7.28 -16.31
N GLN A 157 32.39 7.34 -15.92
CA GLN A 157 33.25 6.18 -15.95
C GLN A 157 32.82 5.17 -14.90
N ILE A 158 32.68 3.92 -15.31
CA ILE A 158 32.24 2.81 -14.49
C ILE A 158 33.34 2.46 -13.50
N THR A 159 32.98 2.37 -12.22
CA THR A 159 33.86 1.91 -11.15
C THR A 159 33.56 0.46 -10.77
N ILE A 160 34.47 -0.20 -10.07
CA ILE A 160 34.24 -1.57 -9.54
C ILE A 160 32.95 -1.66 -8.69
N PHE A 161 32.60 -0.58 -7.96
CA PHE A 161 31.37 -0.54 -7.15
C PHE A 161 30.08 -0.47 -7.99
N ASP A 162 30.16 -0.13 -9.28
CA ASP A 162 29.02 -0.06 -10.18
C ASP A 162 28.72 -1.41 -10.84
N TRP A 163 29.63 -2.39 -10.70
CA TRP A 163 29.50 -3.72 -11.28
C TRP A 163 28.17 -4.41 -10.91
N VAL A 164 27.72 -4.26 -9.67
CA VAL A 164 26.44 -4.85 -9.21
C VAL A 164 25.26 -4.29 -10.01
N HIS A 165 25.23 -2.98 -10.24
CA HIS A 165 24.17 -2.33 -11.01
C HIS A 165 24.18 -2.74 -12.47
N MET A 166 25.39 -2.93 -13.04
CA MET A 166 25.54 -3.45 -14.39
C MET A 166 25.04 -4.89 -14.52
N LEU A 167 25.44 -5.75 -13.56
CA LEU A 167 25.00 -7.15 -13.55
C LEU A 167 23.47 -7.24 -13.35
N ARG A 168 22.89 -6.42 -12.48
CA ARG A 168 21.42 -6.35 -12.34
C ARG A 168 20.75 -5.94 -13.64
N LYS A 169 21.25 -4.88 -14.31
CA LYS A 169 20.69 -4.43 -15.59
C LYS A 169 20.80 -5.52 -16.64
N PHE A 170 21.97 -6.17 -16.74
CA PHE A 170 22.18 -7.29 -17.65
C PHE A 170 21.17 -8.42 -17.41
N LEU A 171 20.95 -8.81 -16.16
CA LEU A 171 19.95 -9.84 -15.81
C LEU A 171 18.51 -9.37 -16.11
N MET A 172 18.18 -8.11 -15.87
CA MET A 172 16.88 -7.55 -16.24
C MET A 172 16.64 -7.64 -17.75
N ASP A 173 17.61 -7.20 -18.56
CA ASP A 173 17.52 -7.25 -20.03
C ASP A 173 17.50 -8.70 -20.57
N TYR A 174 18.19 -9.60 -19.87
CA TYR A 174 18.17 -11.02 -20.14
C TYR A 174 16.79 -11.63 -19.88
N PHE A 175 16.16 -11.32 -18.73
CA PHE A 175 14.83 -11.82 -18.39
C PHE A 175 13.73 -11.20 -19.27
N GLU A 176 13.91 -9.97 -19.77
CA GLU A 176 12.97 -9.36 -20.72
C GLU A 176 12.82 -10.14 -22.03
N LYS A 177 13.83 -10.92 -22.43
CA LYS A 177 13.80 -11.79 -23.62
C LYS A 177 13.04 -13.09 -23.38
N MET A 178 12.73 -13.43 -22.13
CA MET A 178 12.01 -14.66 -21.78
C MET A 178 10.49 -14.50 -22.00
N PRO A 179 9.77 -15.62 -22.20
CA PRO A 179 8.31 -15.63 -22.24
C PRO A 179 7.69 -15.03 -20.94
N GLN A 180 6.44 -14.62 -21.00
CA GLN A 180 5.79 -13.78 -19.98
C GLN A 180 5.85 -14.36 -18.57
N TYR A 181 5.44 -15.60 -18.38
CA TYR A 181 5.38 -16.22 -17.04
C TYR A 181 6.77 -16.61 -16.54
N THR A 182 7.62 -17.13 -17.41
CA THR A 182 9.02 -17.42 -17.10
C THR A 182 9.73 -16.13 -16.63
N ARG A 183 9.57 -15.04 -17.37
CA ARG A 183 10.11 -13.71 -17.01
C ARG A 183 9.62 -13.25 -15.65
N PHE A 184 8.32 -13.42 -15.35
CA PHE A 184 7.74 -13.04 -14.06
C PHE A 184 8.42 -13.77 -12.91
N PHE A 185 8.48 -15.11 -12.95
CA PHE A 185 9.07 -15.88 -11.87
C PHE A 185 10.58 -15.66 -11.74
N ALA A 186 11.31 -15.57 -12.85
CA ALA A 186 12.74 -15.27 -12.85
C ALA A 186 13.04 -13.90 -12.21
N SER A 187 12.28 -12.86 -12.58
CA SER A 187 12.48 -11.50 -12.04
C SER A 187 12.15 -11.40 -10.56
N GLU A 188 11.07 -12.03 -10.10
CA GLU A 188 10.67 -12.03 -8.69
C GLU A 188 11.63 -12.85 -7.82
N MET A 189 12.04 -14.03 -8.28
CA MET A 189 12.80 -14.97 -7.48
C MET A 189 14.32 -14.73 -7.49
N VAL A 190 14.86 -14.02 -8.48
CA VAL A 190 16.30 -13.72 -8.55
C VAL A 190 16.58 -12.26 -8.22
N LEU A 191 15.81 -11.32 -8.75
CA LEU A 191 16.06 -9.89 -8.58
C LEU A 191 15.17 -9.22 -7.54
N ALA A 192 14.18 -9.93 -7.00
CA ALA A 192 13.12 -9.36 -6.16
C ALA A 192 12.43 -8.14 -6.81
N GLN A 193 12.22 -8.21 -8.11
CA GLN A 193 11.62 -7.14 -8.90
C GLN A 193 10.47 -7.65 -9.76
N ASN A 194 9.41 -6.85 -9.85
CA ASN A 194 8.35 -7.07 -10.83
C ASN A 194 8.44 -6.01 -11.93
N PRO A 195 8.99 -6.35 -13.10
CA PRO A 195 9.23 -5.37 -14.15
C PRO A 195 7.97 -4.98 -14.92
N SER A 196 6.92 -5.84 -14.97
CA SER A 196 5.78 -5.62 -15.85
C SER A 196 4.47 -5.34 -15.12
N ALA A 197 3.67 -4.42 -15.69
CA ALA A 197 2.31 -4.15 -15.24
C ALA A 197 1.36 -5.36 -15.47
N ASP A 198 1.70 -6.20 -16.44
CA ASP A 198 0.85 -7.31 -16.90
C ASP A 198 0.66 -8.43 -15.86
N ASN A 199 1.57 -8.51 -14.88
CA ASN A 199 1.56 -9.56 -13.86
C ASN A 199 0.93 -9.13 -12.52
N LYS A 200 0.33 -7.93 -12.46
CA LYS A 200 -0.32 -7.46 -11.21
C LYS A 200 -1.51 -8.31 -10.81
N ALA A 201 -2.28 -8.81 -11.78
CA ALA A 201 -3.38 -9.71 -11.51
C ALA A 201 -2.90 -10.95 -10.76
N LEU A 202 -1.83 -11.58 -11.23
CA LEU A 202 -1.24 -12.75 -10.59
C LEU A 202 -0.72 -12.44 -9.17
N LEU A 203 -0.06 -11.29 -8.98
CA LEU A 203 0.36 -10.86 -7.64
C LEU A 203 -0.82 -10.66 -6.69
N ASN A 204 -1.93 -10.11 -7.19
CA ASN A 204 -3.16 -9.95 -6.42
C ASN A 204 -3.73 -11.32 -6.03
N SER A 205 -3.74 -12.28 -6.96
CA SER A 205 -4.20 -13.65 -6.69
C SER A 205 -3.37 -14.33 -5.60
N TYR A 206 -2.04 -14.25 -5.66
CA TYR A 206 -1.16 -14.75 -4.59
C TYR A 206 -1.43 -14.10 -3.24
N ARG A 207 -1.81 -12.83 -3.27
CA ARG A 207 -2.16 -12.07 -2.06
C ARG A 207 -3.50 -12.48 -1.49
N ASP A 208 -4.54 -12.56 -2.32
CA ASP A 208 -5.89 -12.92 -1.90
C ASP A 208 -5.97 -14.35 -1.35
N LEU A 209 -5.10 -15.24 -1.82
CA LEU A 209 -4.91 -16.57 -1.26
C LEU A 209 -4.03 -16.59 0.01
N GLY A 210 -3.37 -15.48 0.37
CA GLY A 210 -2.48 -15.39 1.53
C GLY A 210 -1.10 -16.04 1.33
N ILE A 211 -0.72 -16.34 0.09
CA ILE A 211 0.52 -17.06 -0.26
C ILE A 211 1.58 -16.18 -0.92
N ILE A 212 1.41 -14.86 -0.90
CA ILE A 212 2.34 -13.89 -1.51
C ILE A 212 3.79 -14.03 -1.01
N HIS A 213 3.98 -14.55 0.21
CA HIS A 213 5.29 -14.77 0.80
C HIS A 213 6.13 -15.81 0.04
N LEU A 214 5.51 -16.68 -0.78
CA LEU A 214 6.22 -17.65 -1.61
C LEU A 214 6.97 -16.97 -2.76
N LEU A 215 6.43 -15.89 -3.32
CA LEU A 215 7.06 -15.14 -4.40
C LEU A 215 8.25 -14.29 -3.91
N SER A 216 8.29 -13.93 -2.64
CA SER A 216 9.42 -13.17 -2.10
C SER A 216 10.64 -14.05 -1.89
N ILE A 217 11.84 -13.54 -2.22
CA ILE A 217 13.08 -14.25 -1.95
C ILE A 217 13.17 -14.54 -0.43
N SER A 218 13.21 -15.82 -0.08
CA SER A 218 13.07 -16.31 1.30
C SER A 218 14.21 -17.21 1.73
N GLY A 219 14.16 -17.71 2.97
CA GLY A 219 15.12 -18.68 3.48
C GLY A 219 15.16 -20.00 2.68
N LEU A 220 14.07 -20.36 1.98
CA LEU A 220 14.04 -21.52 1.09
C LEU A 220 14.99 -21.35 -0.08
N HIS A 221 15.02 -20.16 -0.69
CA HIS A 221 15.95 -19.83 -1.79
C HIS A 221 17.40 -19.97 -1.32
N VAL A 222 17.74 -19.43 -0.15
CA VAL A 222 19.08 -19.57 0.45
C VAL A 222 19.45 -21.05 0.63
N SER A 223 18.52 -21.84 1.17
CA SER A 223 18.76 -23.29 1.36
C SER A 223 18.98 -24.02 0.03
N LEU A 224 18.23 -23.67 -1.01
CA LEU A 224 18.36 -24.28 -2.33
C LEU A 224 19.70 -23.91 -2.98
N TYR A 225 20.11 -22.64 -2.89
CA TYR A 225 21.42 -22.20 -3.39
C TYR A 225 22.55 -22.97 -2.69
N ILE A 226 22.50 -23.06 -1.37
CA ILE A 226 23.52 -23.77 -0.59
C ILE A 226 23.57 -25.26 -1.00
N LEU A 227 22.40 -25.92 -1.05
CA LEU A 227 22.32 -27.33 -1.48
C LEU A 227 22.85 -27.52 -2.89
N GLY A 228 22.51 -26.65 -3.83
CA GLY A 228 23.03 -26.72 -5.20
C GLY A 228 24.54 -26.57 -5.28
N ILE A 229 25.09 -25.58 -4.56
CA ILE A 229 26.56 -25.35 -4.53
C ILE A 229 27.27 -26.51 -3.82
N MET A 230 26.71 -27.03 -2.73
CA MET A 230 27.26 -28.21 -2.04
C MET A 230 27.25 -29.43 -2.93
N TRP A 231 26.16 -29.71 -3.66
CA TRP A 231 26.03 -30.80 -4.60
C TRP A 231 27.06 -30.69 -5.73
N LEU A 232 27.22 -29.52 -6.34
CA LEU A 232 28.25 -29.27 -7.36
C LEU A 232 29.65 -29.43 -6.79
N GLY A 233 29.91 -28.94 -5.59
CA GLY A 233 31.19 -29.08 -4.91
C GLY A 233 31.56 -30.54 -4.67
N THR A 234 30.61 -31.38 -4.24
CA THR A 234 30.84 -32.83 -4.08
C THR A 234 31.12 -33.52 -5.40
N MET A 235 30.38 -33.16 -6.47
CA MET A 235 30.65 -33.68 -7.83
C MET A 235 32.06 -33.31 -8.31
N MET A 236 32.50 -32.08 -8.00
CA MET A 236 33.82 -31.58 -8.39
C MET A 236 34.93 -32.03 -7.40
N LYS A 237 34.60 -32.89 -6.43
CA LYS A 237 35.52 -33.40 -5.39
C LYS A 237 36.26 -32.27 -4.62
N ARG A 238 35.56 -31.16 -4.39
CA ARG A 238 36.10 -30.02 -3.62
C ARG A 238 35.98 -30.26 -2.11
N THR A 239 36.85 -29.62 -1.37
CA THR A 239 36.82 -29.69 0.10
C THR A 239 35.60 -28.93 0.65
N GLU A 240 35.12 -29.33 1.84
CA GLU A 240 33.99 -28.65 2.50
C GLU A 240 34.28 -27.15 2.70
N GLU A 241 35.53 -26.80 2.99
CA GLU A 241 35.95 -25.41 3.22
C GLU A 241 35.87 -24.57 1.97
N GLU A 242 36.30 -25.09 0.81
CA GLU A 242 36.18 -24.42 -0.50
C GLU A 242 34.73 -24.21 -0.85
N VAL A 243 33.88 -25.22 -0.64
CA VAL A 243 32.45 -25.16 -0.93
C VAL A 243 31.73 -24.12 -0.05
N ILE A 244 32.07 -24.08 1.27
CA ILE A 244 31.52 -23.07 2.18
C ILE A 244 31.94 -21.67 1.72
N LEU A 245 33.18 -21.47 1.32
CA LEU A 245 33.64 -20.17 0.81
C LEU A 245 32.86 -19.75 -0.44
N CYS A 246 32.64 -20.68 -1.37
CA CYS A 246 31.78 -20.45 -2.55
C CYS A 246 30.32 -20.07 -2.15
N CYS A 247 29.74 -20.76 -1.18
CA CYS A 247 28.41 -20.42 -0.66
C CYS A 247 28.37 -19.00 -0.09
N VAL A 248 29.34 -18.64 0.73
CA VAL A 248 29.42 -17.29 1.34
C VAL A 248 29.58 -16.22 0.27
N ALA A 249 30.49 -16.41 -0.68
CA ALA A 249 30.71 -15.47 -1.79
C ALA A 249 29.45 -15.30 -2.64
N PHE A 250 28.80 -16.40 -3.00
CA PHE A 250 27.55 -16.39 -3.78
C PHE A 250 26.45 -15.64 -3.04
N LEU A 251 26.23 -15.92 -1.74
CA LEU A 251 25.20 -15.25 -0.96
C LEU A 251 25.46 -13.75 -0.80
N ILE A 252 26.72 -13.32 -0.70
CA ILE A 252 27.07 -11.88 -0.68
C ILE A 252 26.68 -11.23 -2.02
N ILE A 253 27.01 -11.85 -3.15
CA ILE A 253 26.65 -11.35 -4.49
C ILE A 253 25.13 -11.25 -4.61
N GLU A 254 24.40 -12.26 -4.19
CA GLU A 254 22.95 -12.31 -4.29
C GLU A 254 22.25 -11.31 -3.34
N ILE A 255 22.80 -11.02 -2.15
CA ILE A 255 22.34 -9.90 -1.29
C ILE A 255 22.40 -8.59 -2.07
N LEU A 256 23.48 -8.36 -2.81
CA LEU A 256 23.64 -7.14 -3.62
C LEU A 256 22.67 -7.13 -4.80
N LEU A 257 22.52 -8.27 -5.49
CA LEU A 257 21.58 -8.43 -6.62
C LEU A 257 20.11 -8.28 -6.21
N SER A 258 19.72 -8.77 -5.05
CA SER A 258 18.36 -8.61 -4.51
C SER A 258 18.09 -7.22 -3.92
N ASN A 259 19.01 -6.27 -4.08
CA ASN A 259 18.92 -4.92 -3.49
C ASN A 259 18.65 -4.94 -1.98
N PHE A 260 19.37 -5.79 -1.26
CA PHE A 260 19.26 -5.97 0.21
C PHE A 260 17.85 -6.36 0.65
N GLN A 261 17.18 -7.25 -0.08
CA GLN A 261 15.87 -7.76 0.31
C GLN A 261 15.92 -8.35 1.73
N ALA A 262 15.12 -7.81 2.66
CA ALA A 262 15.26 -8.07 4.09
C ALA A 262 15.15 -9.56 4.47
N GLY A 263 14.26 -10.31 3.81
CA GLY A 263 14.09 -11.76 4.02
C GLY A 263 15.33 -12.56 3.63
N PHE A 264 15.94 -12.21 2.51
CA PHE A 264 17.15 -12.85 2.00
C PHE A 264 18.37 -12.52 2.87
N VAL A 265 18.57 -11.23 3.21
CA VAL A 265 19.66 -10.80 4.12
C VAL A 265 19.58 -11.53 5.45
N ARG A 266 18.37 -11.63 6.04
CA ARG A 266 18.17 -12.39 7.29
C ARG A 266 18.61 -13.85 7.15
N ALA A 267 18.20 -14.52 6.07
CA ALA A 267 18.52 -15.93 5.86
C ALA A 267 20.01 -16.14 5.61
N SER A 268 20.64 -15.27 4.83
CA SER A 268 22.09 -15.29 4.59
C SER A 268 22.90 -15.03 5.87
N LEU A 269 22.51 -14.04 6.68
CA LEU A 269 23.11 -13.80 7.99
C LEU A 269 22.96 -15.01 8.91
N SER A 270 21.79 -15.69 8.89
CA SER A 270 21.59 -16.92 9.67
C SER A 270 22.57 -18.03 9.24
N TYR A 271 22.84 -18.17 7.95
CA TYR A 271 23.84 -19.09 7.43
C TYR A 271 25.25 -18.69 7.83
N PHE A 272 25.66 -17.43 7.66
CA PHE A 272 27.00 -16.94 8.04
C PHE A 272 27.29 -17.16 9.52
N TRP A 273 26.35 -16.85 10.41
CA TRP A 273 26.49 -17.11 11.83
C TRP A 273 26.52 -18.61 12.14
N SER A 274 25.76 -19.44 11.41
CA SER A 274 25.84 -20.91 11.58
C SER A 274 27.22 -21.45 11.22
N VAL A 275 27.80 -21.03 10.10
CA VAL A 275 29.14 -21.39 9.68
C VAL A 275 30.18 -20.94 10.73
N PHE A 276 30.06 -19.69 11.21
CA PHE A 276 30.98 -19.17 12.24
C PHE A 276 30.95 -19.99 13.54
N PHE A 277 29.75 -20.24 14.10
CA PHE A 277 29.61 -20.99 15.35
C PHE A 277 30.07 -22.44 15.21
N ASN A 278 29.73 -23.09 14.09
CA ASN A 278 30.17 -24.46 13.82
C ASN A 278 31.70 -24.57 13.75
N ARG A 279 32.36 -23.64 13.04
CA ARG A 279 33.84 -23.59 12.95
C ARG A 279 34.49 -23.31 14.30
N LYS A 280 33.91 -22.47 15.14
CA LYS A 280 34.39 -22.17 16.49
C LYS A 280 33.93 -23.20 17.52
N LYS A 281 33.15 -24.22 17.12
CA LYS A 281 32.57 -25.24 18.02
C LYS A 281 31.76 -24.64 19.18
N ILE A 282 31.15 -23.48 18.96
CA ILE A 282 30.30 -22.79 19.94
C ILE A 282 28.88 -23.34 19.82
N MET A 283 28.41 -23.96 20.90
CA MET A 283 27.02 -24.43 20.98
C MET A 283 26.10 -23.23 21.30
N ILE A 284 25.17 -22.94 20.42
CA ILE A 284 24.21 -21.85 20.57
C ILE A 284 22.79 -22.33 20.27
N SER A 285 21.81 -21.83 21.01
CA SER A 285 20.41 -22.16 20.72
C SER A 285 19.94 -21.48 19.43
N SER A 286 18.95 -22.06 18.75
CA SER A 286 18.36 -21.44 17.55
C SER A 286 17.74 -20.07 17.85
N GLY A 287 17.18 -19.88 19.06
CA GLY A 287 16.63 -18.61 19.52
C GLY A 287 17.70 -17.53 19.70
N ASP A 288 18.83 -17.88 20.35
CA ASP A 288 19.94 -16.93 20.53
C ASP A 288 20.57 -16.57 19.18
N LYS A 289 20.72 -17.55 18.28
CA LYS A 289 21.18 -17.30 16.92
C LYS A 289 20.27 -16.32 16.19
N LEU A 290 18.95 -16.48 16.31
CA LEU A 290 17.98 -15.54 15.72
C LEU A 290 18.17 -14.13 16.32
N GLY A 291 18.39 -14.01 17.63
CA GLY A 291 18.68 -12.74 18.29
C GLY A 291 19.91 -12.05 17.70
N ILE A 292 21.02 -12.80 17.53
CA ILE A 292 22.26 -12.28 16.93
C ILE A 292 22.03 -11.83 15.47
N VAL A 293 21.26 -12.58 14.70
CA VAL A 293 20.90 -12.22 13.32
C VAL A 293 20.11 -10.92 13.29
N VAL A 294 19.12 -10.73 14.19
CA VAL A 294 18.36 -9.48 14.31
C VAL A 294 19.28 -8.31 14.63
N LEU A 295 20.16 -8.47 15.62
CA LEU A 295 21.11 -7.42 16.02
C LEU A 295 22.06 -7.05 14.89
N SER A 296 22.65 -8.05 14.24
CA SER A 296 23.53 -7.83 13.09
C SER A 296 22.80 -7.05 11.97
N HIS A 297 21.58 -7.43 11.65
CA HIS A 297 20.80 -6.74 10.62
C HIS A 297 20.42 -5.31 11.02
N LEU A 298 20.09 -5.07 12.29
CA LEU A 298 19.80 -3.72 12.81
C LEU A 298 21.01 -2.79 12.77
N ILE A 299 22.22 -3.31 13.02
CA ILE A 299 23.46 -2.53 12.88
C ILE A 299 23.61 -2.00 11.44
N PHE A 300 23.36 -2.84 10.43
CA PHE A 300 23.42 -2.43 9.02
C PHE A 300 22.24 -1.55 8.59
N ASN A 301 21.05 -1.84 9.11
CA ASN A 301 19.84 -1.08 8.79
C ASN A 301 18.97 -0.82 10.04
N PRO A 302 19.21 0.27 10.77
CA PRO A 302 18.42 0.63 11.95
C PRO A 302 16.92 0.84 11.69
N LEU A 303 16.54 1.16 10.44
CA LEU A 303 15.15 1.34 10.01
C LEU A 303 14.51 0.04 9.48
N LEU A 304 15.15 -1.11 9.73
CA LEU A 304 14.75 -2.43 9.23
C LEU A 304 13.25 -2.72 9.46
N PHE A 305 12.76 -2.46 10.67
CA PHE A 305 11.36 -2.74 11.04
C PHE A 305 10.34 -1.68 10.59
N LEU A 306 10.75 -0.66 9.83
CA LEU A 306 9.82 0.12 9.02
C LEU A 306 9.44 -0.62 7.71
N ASN A 307 10.18 -1.67 7.37
CA ASN A 307 9.89 -2.53 6.24
C ASN A 307 9.02 -3.70 6.69
N SER A 308 7.80 -3.75 6.17
CA SER A 308 6.83 -4.80 6.48
C SER A 308 7.30 -6.21 6.09
N GLY A 309 8.05 -6.35 5.00
CA GLY A 309 8.66 -7.61 4.60
C GLY A 309 9.67 -8.13 5.63
N ALA A 310 10.43 -7.21 6.25
CA ALA A 310 11.32 -7.56 7.36
C ALA A 310 10.55 -8.06 8.58
N ILE A 311 9.49 -7.33 8.98
CA ILE A 311 8.66 -7.73 10.13
C ILE A 311 8.11 -9.13 9.91
N LEU A 312 7.49 -9.38 8.75
CA LEU A 312 6.92 -10.69 8.45
C LEU A 312 7.98 -11.79 8.41
N SER A 313 9.14 -11.52 7.80
CA SER A 313 10.23 -12.49 7.72
C SER A 313 10.74 -12.90 9.09
N TYR A 314 10.97 -11.93 9.99
CA TYR A 314 11.43 -12.23 11.36
C TYR A 314 10.34 -12.88 12.21
N LEU A 315 9.08 -12.42 12.08
CA LEU A 315 7.96 -12.97 12.82
C LEU A 315 7.67 -14.42 12.43
N LEU A 316 7.75 -14.74 11.14
CA LEU A 316 7.60 -16.12 10.65
C LEU A 316 8.69 -17.05 11.22
N VAL A 317 9.96 -16.61 11.22
CA VAL A 317 11.04 -17.45 11.78
C VAL A 317 10.91 -17.58 13.30
N PHE A 318 10.54 -16.53 14.00
CA PHE A 318 10.21 -16.60 15.42
C PHE A 318 9.06 -17.59 15.68
N GLY A 319 7.99 -17.50 14.87
CA GLY A 319 6.87 -18.43 14.93
C GLY A 319 7.26 -19.88 14.67
N LEU A 320 8.13 -20.13 13.69
CA LEU A 320 8.70 -21.46 13.42
C LEU A 320 9.50 -21.98 14.62
N GLU A 321 10.34 -21.14 15.24
CA GLU A 321 11.15 -21.53 16.39
C GLU A 321 10.31 -21.91 17.61
N ILE A 322 9.30 -21.08 17.96
CA ILE A 322 8.45 -21.38 19.12
C ILE A 322 7.47 -22.55 18.87
N SER A 323 7.22 -22.90 17.60
CA SER A 323 6.33 -23.97 17.20
C SER A 323 7.02 -25.23 16.64
N LYS A 324 8.34 -25.31 16.74
CA LYS A 324 9.13 -26.41 16.16
C LYS A 324 8.72 -27.81 16.58
N ASN A 325 8.18 -27.94 17.81
CA ASN A 325 7.71 -29.21 18.34
C ASN A 325 6.25 -29.55 17.97
N PHE A 326 5.61 -28.72 17.13
CA PHE A 326 4.22 -28.94 16.71
C PHE A 326 4.18 -29.68 15.37
N GLY A 327 3.13 -30.48 15.13
CA GLY A 327 2.89 -31.03 13.80
C GLY A 327 2.62 -29.92 12.76
N LYS A 328 2.89 -30.18 11.49
CA LYS A 328 2.85 -29.20 10.38
C LYS A 328 1.56 -28.36 10.34
N ILE A 329 0.39 -28.96 10.55
CA ILE A 329 -0.90 -28.25 10.56
C ILE A 329 -0.96 -27.23 11.71
N LYS A 330 -0.58 -27.65 12.93
CA LYS A 330 -0.57 -26.77 14.11
C LYS A 330 0.46 -25.64 13.92
N GLN A 331 1.59 -25.93 13.33
CA GLN A 331 2.62 -24.96 13.01
C GLN A 331 2.09 -23.88 12.04
N ASN A 332 1.41 -24.28 10.97
CA ASN A 332 0.80 -23.34 10.02
C ASN A 332 -0.28 -22.47 10.68
N ILE A 333 -1.10 -23.03 11.57
CA ILE A 333 -2.08 -22.24 12.33
C ILE A 333 -1.37 -21.18 13.19
N VAL A 334 -0.29 -21.55 13.87
CA VAL A 334 0.52 -20.60 14.67
C VAL A 334 1.09 -19.48 13.80
N LEU A 335 1.69 -19.82 12.66
CA LEU A 335 2.26 -18.84 11.74
C LEU A 335 1.19 -17.87 11.25
N ASN A 336 0.04 -18.37 10.81
CA ASN A 336 -1.05 -17.51 10.37
C ASN A 336 -1.59 -16.62 11.50
N SER A 337 -1.72 -17.16 12.73
CA SER A 337 -2.17 -16.37 13.88
C SER A 337 -1.21 -15.23 14.26
N LEU A 338 0.09 -15.38 14.01
CA LEU A 338 1.08 -14.33 14.20
C LEU A 338 1.09 -13.31 13.05
N VAL A 339 0.88 -13.76 11.83
CA VAL A 339 0.94 -12.91 10.64
C VAL A 339 -0.33 -12.07 10.46
N THR A 340 -1.49 -12.64 10.73
CA THR A 340 -2.80 -12.00 10.49
C THR A 340 -2.93 -10.61 11.14
N PRO A 341 -2.59 -10.38 12.43
CA PRO A 341 -2.71 -9.04 13.02
C PRO A 341 -1.85 -7.98 12.32
N ILE A 342 -0.71 -8.40 11.76
CA ILE A 342 0.18 -7.49 11.02
C ILE A 342 -0.40 -7.16 9.64
N LEU A 343 -1.03 -8.15 8.99
CA LEU A 343 -1.67 -7.93 7.69
C LEU A 343 -2.89 -7.02 7.78
N LEU A 344 -3.62 -7.08 8.89
CA LEU A 344 -4.79 -6.23 9.14
C LEU A 344 -4.42 -4.81 9.59
N ASN A 345 -3.20 -4.58 10.01
CA ASN A 345 -2.69 -3.25 10.31
C ASN A 345 -2.12 -2.60 9.04
N ASN A 346 -2.18 -1.27 8.95
CA ASN A 346 -1.75 -0.50 7.77
C ASN A 346 -0.23 -0.51 7.51
N PHE A 347 0.43 -1.67 7.59
CA PHE A 347 1.86 -1.82 7.39
C PHE A 347 2.27 -2.17 5.96
N TYR A 348 1.37 -2.69 5.14
CA TYR A 348 1.72 -3.26 3.86
C TYR A 348 1.42 -2.30 2.70
N ARG A 349 2.26 -2.39 1.65
CA ARG A 349 2.13 -1.62 0.40
C ARG A 349 0.82 -1.86 -0.34
N ILE A 350 0.11 -2.92 0.03
CA ILE A 350 -1.11 -3.31 -0.64
C ILE A 350 -2.05 -3.83 0.45
N ASN A 351 -3.07 -3.11 0.60
CA ASN A 351 -4.15 -3.18 1.54
C ASN A 351 -4.72 -4.58 1.71
N PHE A 352 -4.29 -5.21 2.78
CA PHE A 352 -4.75 -6.54 3.09
C PHE A 352 -5.99 -6.56 3.97
N TYR A 353 -6.61 -5.56 4.37
CA TYR A 353 -7.78 -5.61 5.29
C TYR A 353 -8.77 -6.75 5.03
N ARG A 354 -8.34 -7.70 4.20
CA ARG A 354 -9.02 -8.96 3.85
C ARG A 354 -8.20 -10.15 4.35
N ILE A 355 -8.88 -11.12 4.92
CA ILE A 355 -8.29 -12.37 5.41
C ILE A 355 -8.88 -13.52 4.60
N ASN A 356 -8.04 -14.44 4.20
CA ASN A 356 -8.53 -15.70 3.64
C ASN A 356 -8.39 -16.82 4.68
N PHE A 357 -9.52 -17.34 5.17
CA PHE A 357 -9.52 -18.41 6.15
C PHE A 357 -8.96 -19.73 5.62
N LEU A 358 -8.96 -19.91 4.29
CA LEU A 358 -8.41 -21.09 3.64
C LEU A 358 -6.91 -21.01 3.37
N THR A 359 -6.23 -19.93 3.78
CA THR A 359 -4.77 -19.76 3.60
C THR A 359 -3.98 -20.98 4.12
N VAL A 360 -4.41 -21.60 5.22
CA VAL A 360 -3.76 -22.81 5.76
C VAL A 360 -3.82 -23.96 4.75
N VAL A 361 -4.99 -24.13 4.11
CA VAL A 361 -5.21 -25.17 3.09
C VAL A 361 -4.38 -24.86 1.84
N TYR A 362 -4.41 -23.61 1.38
CA TYR A 362 -3.62 -23.16 0.21
C TYR A 362 -2.12 -23.32 0.45
N ASN A 363 -1.63 -22.99 1.62
CA ASN A 363 -0.22 -23.22 1.98
C ASN A 363 0.12 -24.72 1.93
N PHE A 364 -0.76 -25.57 2.45
CA PHE A 364 -0.52 -27.02 2.44
C PHE A 364 -0.45 -27.60 1.01
N LEU A 365 -1.27 -27.09 0.09
CA LEU A 365 -1.33 -27.56 -1.29
C LEU A 365 -0.25 -26.93 -2.18
N ILE A 366 -0.06 -25.61 -2.08
CA ILE A 366 0.76 -24.85 -3.04
C ILE A 366 2.25 -24.83 -2.64
N VAL A 367 2.57 -24.81 -1.34
CA VAL A 367 3.99 -24.79 -0.90
C VAL A 367 4.80 -25.99 -1.43
N PRO A 368 4.32 -27.24 -1.44
CA PRO A 368 5.08 -28.33 -2.05
C PRO A 368 5.31 -28.13 -3.56
N ILE A 369 4.27 -27.72 -4.29
CA ILE A 369 4.37 -27.44 -5.73
C ILE A 369 5.41 -26.35 -5.99
N PHE A 370 5.37 -25.29 -5.19
CA PHE A 370 6.30 -24.18 -5.27
C PHE A 370 7.75 -24.65 -5.03
N ASN A 371 7.99 -25.42 -3.97
CA ASN A 371 9.33 -25.83 -3.55
C ASN A 371 9.94 -26.90 -4.46
N PHE A 372 9.14 -27.85 -4.94
CA PHE A 372 9.66 -29.00 -5.69
C PHE A 372 9.56 -28.84 -7.22
N ILE A 373 8.69 -27.95 -7.70
CA ILE A 373 8.49 -27.75 -9.13
C ILE A 373 8.90 -26.34 -9.54
N LEU A 374 8.21 -25.32 -9.02
CA LEU A 374 8.32 -23.95 -9.53
C LEU A 374 9.71 -23.35 -9.26
N LEU A 375 10.19 -23.45 -8.03
CA LEU A 375 11.47 -22.89 -7.62
C LEU A 375 12.66 -23.58 -8.35
N PRO A 376 12.82 -24.91 -8.34
CA PRO A 376 13.88 -25.58 -9.10
C PRO A 376 13.80 -25.31 -10.60
N LEU A 377 12.60 -25.36 -11.20
CA LEU A 377 12.41 -25.09 -12.61
C LEU A 377 12.83 -23.67 -12.98
N THR A 378 12.52 -22.68 -12.14
CA THR A 378 12.96 -21.28 -12.36
C THR A 378 14.47 -21.18 -12.44
N PHE A 379 15.20 -21.84 -11.53
CA PHE A 379 16.67 -21.83 -11.57
C PHE A 379 17.21 -22.57 -12.79
N ILE A 380 16.69 -23.74 -13.09
CA ILE A 380 17.10 -24.48 -14.29
C ILE A 380 16.94 -23.60 -15.53
N VAL A 381 15.80 -22.93 -15.67
CA VAL A 381 15.53 -22.06 -16.82
C VAL A 381 16.44 -20.84 -16.85
N VAL A 382 16.67 -20.19 -15.72
CA VAL A 382 17.56 -19.01 -15.63
C VAL A 382 18.99 -19.38 -16.06
N PHE A 383 19.52 -20.50 -15.59
CA PHE A 383 20.89 -20.92 -15.92
C PHE A 383 21.02 -21.59 -17.28
N SER A 384 19.96 -22.20 -17.83
CA SER A 384 20.02 -22.94 -19.12
C SER A 384 19.54 -22.14 -20.33
N PHE A 385 18.97 -20.96 -20.15
CA PHE A 385 18.41 -20.15 -21.24
C PHE A 385 19.41 -19.88 -22.38
N TRP A 386 20.69 -19.70 -22.07
CA TRP A 386 21.76 -19.50 -23.06
C TRP A 386 22.08 -20.77 -23.85
N CYS A 387 22.00 -21.94 -23.21
CA CYS A 387 22.47 -23.19 -23.77
C CYS A 387 21.34 -24.00 -24.42
N LEU A 388 20.13 -23.90 -23.87
CA LEU A 388 19.01 -24.77 -24.21
C LEU A 388 17.67 -24.00 -24.28
N PRO A 389 17.43 -23.20 -25.34
CA PRO A 389 16.17 -22.45 -25.49
C PRO A 389 14.92 -23.33 -25.46
N ALA A 390 15.05 -24.63 -25.79
CA ALA A 390 13.97 -25.60 -25.74
C ALA A 390 13.42 -25.78 -24.31
N ILE A 391 14.28 -25.71 -23.29
CA ILE A 391 13.84 -25.82 -21.87
C ILE A 391 12.89 -24.67 -21.51
N VAL A 392 13.17 -23.47 -22.01
CA VAL A 392 12.30 -22.31 -21.78
C VAL A 392 10.94 -22.50 -22.44
N LYS A 393 10.90 -23.01 -23.66
CA LYS A 393 9.64 -23.29 -24.37
C LYS A 393 8.82 -24.38 -23.67
N LEU A 394 9.47 -25.39 -23.11
CA LEU A 394 8.81 -26.48 -22.37
C LEU A 394 8.34 -26.03 -20.96
N SER A 395 9.05 -25.11 -20.34
CA SER A 395 8.71 -24.61 -18.98
C SER A 395 7.58 -23.58 -18.97
N GLU A 396 7.43 -22.77 -20.02
CA GLU A 396 6.41 -21.71 -20.08
C GLU A 396 4.97 -22.24 -19.89
N PRO A 397 4.53 -23.35 -20.51
CA PRO A 397 3.21 -23.93 -20.25
C PRO A 397 3.01 -24.35 -18.78
N ILE A 398 4.07 -24.82 -18.11
CA ILE A 398 4.02 -25.21 -16.70
C ILE A 398 3.82 -23.97 -15.83
N PHE A 399 4.62 -22.92 -16.04
CA PHE A 399 4.48 -21.65 -15.34
C PHE A 399 3.11 -21.02 -15.59
N LYS A 400 2.64 -21.03 -16.83
CA LYS A 400 1.30 -20.55 -17.21
C LYS A 400 0.21 -21.35 -16.52
N GLY A 401 0.27 -22.68 -16.55
CA GLY A 401 -0.72 -23.54 -15.91
C GLY A 401 -0.82 -23.30 -14.40
N LEU A 402 0.32 -23.09 -13.71
CA LEU A 402 0.34 -22.74 -12.30
C LEU A 402 -0.23 -21.33 -12.02
N ALA A 403 0.06 -20.37 -12.88
CA ALA A 403 -0.50 -19.03 -12.80
C ALA A 403 -2.01 -19.02 -13.03
N ASP A 404 -2.48 -19.74 -14.06
CA ASP A 404 -3.90 -19.86 -14.39
C ASP A 404 -4.68 -20.58 -13.27
N LEU A 405 -4.11 -21.64 -12.69
CA LEU A 405 -4.68 -22.34 -11.53
C LEU A 405 -4.79 -21.38 -10.32
N THR A 406 -3.73 -20.61 -10.05
CA THR A 406 -3.72 -19.63 -8.94
C THR A 406 -4.78 -18.56 -9.15
N ASN A 407 -4.89 -18.01 -10.36
CA ASN A 407 -5.90 -17.02 -10.70
C ASN A 407 -7.32 -17.62 -10.59
N PHE A 408 -7.53 -18.81 -11.14
CA PHE A 408 -8.83 -19.50 -11.06
C PHE A 408 -9.32 -19.69 -9.61
N ILE A 409 -8.43 -20.13 -8.71
CA ILE A 409 -8.77 -20.30 -7.29
C ILE A 409 -9.05 -18.93 -6.64
N ALA A 410 -8.24 -17.92 -6.95
CA ALA A 410 -8.39 -16.59 -6.38
C ALA A 410 -9.69 -15.89 -6.84
N ASP A 411 -10.06 -16.05 -8.12
CA ASP A 411 -11.29 -15.49 -8.71
C ASP A 411 -12.57 -16.03 -8.04
N LYS A 412 -12.50 -17.23 -7.48
CA LYS A 412 -13.63 -17.80 -6.70
C LYS A 412 -13.82 -17.13 -5.35
N GLN A 413 -12.82 -16.41 -4.86
CA GLN A 413 -12.82 -15.72 -3.56
C GLN A 413 -13.20 -16.62 -2.36
N TRP A 414 -12.99 -17.92 -2.47
CA TRP A 414 -13.33 -18.86 -1.39
C TRP A 414 -12.53 -18.55 -0.12
N GLY A 415 -13.28 -18.37 0.96
CA GLY A 415 -12.70 -18.06 2.28
C GLY A 415 -12.15 -16.64 2.43
N LEU A 416 -12.26 -15.78 1.42
CA LEU A 416 -11.79 -14.40 1.47
C LEU A 416 -12.86 -13.51 2.13
N VAL A 417 -12.50 -12.85 3.22
CA VAL A 417 -13.39 -11.98 4.01
C VAL A 417 -12.72 -10.63 4.21
N THR A 418 -13.47 -9.59 3.96
CA THR A 418 -13.05 -8.22 4.31
C THR A 418 -13.19 -8.08 5.82
N PHE A 419 -12.08 -8.03 6.54
CA PHE A 419 -12.07 -7.94 8.00
C PHE A 419 -12.12 -6.49 8.47
N GLY A 420 -11.44 -5.61 7.78
CA GLY A 420 -11.23 -4.22 8.17
C GLY A 420 -9.88 -3.97 8.84
N GLN A 421 -9.58 -2.70 9.07
CA GLN A 421 -8.32 -2.28 9.67
C GLN A 421 -8.39 -2.35 11.20
N ILE A 422 -7.39 -2.99 11.82
CA ILE A 422 -7.17 -2.93 13.26
C ILE A 422 -6.07 -1.91 13.59
N ASP A 423 -6.14 -1.31 14.78
CA ASP A 423 -5.12 -0.40 15.24
C ASP A 423 -3.87 -1.13 15.78
N TRP A 424 -2.83 -0.37 16.12
CA TRP A 424 -1.57 -0.96 16.58
C TRP A 424 -1.66 -1.55 17.99
N LEU A 425 -2.54 -1.03 18.87
CA LEU A 425 -2.77 -1.59 20.21
C LEU A 425 -3.46 -2.94 20.11
N GLN A 426 -4.48 -3.04 19.27
CA GLN A 426 -5.16 -4.30 18.96
C GLN A 426 -4.20 -5.32 18.35
N THR A 427 -3.34 -4.88 17.44
CA THR A 427 -2.29 -5.72 16.83
C THR A 427 -1.34 -6.30 17.90
N ILE A 428 -0.81 -5.45 18.79
CA ILE A 428 0.09 -5.89 19.87
C ILE A 428 -0.65 -6.83 20.83
N PHE A 429 -1.87 -6.50 21.22
CA PHE A 429 -2.69 -7.34 22.09
C PHE A 429 -2.83 -8.75 21.51
N LEU A 430 -3.24 -8.87 20.25
CA LEU A 430 -3.40 -10.16 19.58
C LEU A 430 -2.08 -10.94 19.50
N LEU A 431 -0.96 -10.26 19.16
CA LEU A 431 0.35 -10.88 19.11
C LEU A 431 0.80 -11.41 20.47
N VAL A 432 0.66 -10.60 21.52
CA VAL A 432 1.05 -10.97 22.89
C VAL A 432 0.23 -12.18 23.36
N VAL A 433 -1.10 -12.13 23.23
CA VAL A 433 -1.97 -13.24 23.66
C VAL A 433 -1.67 -14.52 22.85
N THR A 434 -1.38 -14.39 21.54
CA THR A 434 -0.98 -15.52 20.69
C THR A 434 0.34 -16.16 21.16
N VAL A 435 1.35 -15.34 21.45
CA VAL A 435 2.65 -15.82 21.98
C VAL A 435 2.47 -16.51 23.34
N PHE A 436 1.68 -15.92 24.25
CA PHE A 436 1.35 -16.55 25.53
C PHE A 436 0.64 -17.91 25.36
N LEU A 437 -0.31 -18.01 24.43
CA LEU A 437 -1.00 -19.27 24.13
C LEU A 437 -0.02 -20.37 23.68
N ILE A 438 1.03 -19.99 22.97
CA ILE A 438 2.03 -20.93 22.43
C ILE A 438 3.00 -21.37 23.54
N ILE A 439 3.50 -20.42 24.35
CA ILE A 439 4.56 -20.65 25.34
C ILE A 439 4.04 -21.39 26.58
N LEU A 440 2.77 -21.24 26.97
CA LEU A 440 2.18 -21.84 28.16
C LEU A 440 1.67 -23.28 27.90
N PRO A 441 2.51 -24.30 27.94
CA PRO A 441 2.20 -25.61 27.36
C PRO A 441 1.38 -26.55 28.23
N LYS A 442 1.37 -26.41 29.56
CA LYS A 442 0.89 -27.47 30.45
C LYS A 442 -0.55 -27.33 30.97
N HIS A 443 -1.13 -26.13 30.99
CA HIS A 443 -2.46 -25.90 31.56
C HIS A 443 -3.57 -25.93 30.50
N LYS A 444 -4.26 -27.05 30.33
CA LYS A 444 -5.38 -27.21 29.35
C LYS A 444 -6.46 -26.13 29.49
N ILE A 445 -6.87 -25.81 30.72
CA ILE A 445 -7.91 -24.80 31.01
C ILE A 445 -7.45 -23.40 30.62
N LEU A 446 -6.20 -23.03 30.92
CA LEU A 446 -5.67 -21.73 30.57
C LEU A 446 -5.53 -21.58 29.05
N LYS A 447 -5.10 -22.63 28.34
CA LYS A 447 -5.08 -22.65 26.88
C LYS A 447 -6.47 -22.48 26.27
N LEU A 448 -7.47 -23.11 26.83
CA LEU A 448 -8.85 -22.96 26.34
C LEU A 448 -9.33 -21.52 26.54
N LYS A 449 -9.10 -20.93 27.72
CA LYS A 449 -9.42 -19.52 28.01
C LYS A 449 -8.72 -18.57 27.06
N LEU A 450 -7.41 -18.73 26.84
CA LEU A 450 -6.65 -17.87 25.89
C LEU A 450 -7.13 -18.01 24.46
N ARG A 451 -7.48 -19.22 24.01
CA ARG A 451 -8.10 -19.41 22.68
C ARG A 451 -9.42 -18.69 22.57
N SER A 452 -10.29 -18.80 23.59
CA SER A 452 -11.57 -18.10 23.63
C SER A 452 -11.37 -16.57 23.61
N ILE A 453 -10.35 -16.05 24.33
CA ILE A 453 -9.99 -14.62 24.31
C ILE A 453 -9.57 -14.18 22.91
N ILE A 454 -8.71 -14.95 22.23
CA ILE A 454 -8.28 -14.60 20.87
C ILE A 454 -9.46 -14.60 19.90
N VAL A 455 -10.26 -15.67 19.91
CA VAL A 455 -11.45 -15.76 19.05
C VAL A 455 -12.43 -14.65 19.38
N GLY A 456 -12.73 -14.43 20.67
CA GLY A 456 -13.59 -13.35 21.12
C GLY A 456 -13.08 -11.96 20.71
N ALA A 457 -11.76 -11.73 20.79
CA ALA A 457 -11.15 -10.47 20.34
C ALA A 457 -11.32 -10.26 18.83
N TYR A 458 -11.03 -11.27 18.01
CA TYR A 458 -11.23 -11.16 16.56
C TYR A 458 -12.71 -10.93 16.21
N VAL A 459 -13.60 -11.69 16.81
CA VAL A 459 -15.05 -11.54 16.61
C VAL A 459 -15.50 -10.14 17.03
N SER A 460 -15.10 -9.67 18.21
CA SER A 460 -15.46 -8.33 18.70
C SER A 460 -14.90 -7.23 17.77
N MET A 461 -13.65 -7.33 17.33
CA MET A 461 -13.05 -6.36 16.41
C MET A 461 -13.79 -6.37 15.07
N PHE A 462 -14.09 -7.55 14.53
CA PHE A 462 -14.87 -7.67 13.30
C PHE A 462 -16.23 -6.98 13.42
N PHE A 463 -16.98 -7.27 14.48
CA PHE A 463 -18.30 -6.64 14.69
C PHE A 463 -18.21 -5.14 14.89
N LEU A 464 -17.24 -4.65 15.65
CA LEU A 464 -17.04 -3.20 15.88
C LEU A 464 -16.69 -2.45 14.60
N ILE A 465 -15.97 -3.10 13.67
CA ILE A 465 -15.60 -2.51 12.38
C ILE A 465 -16.78 -2.52 11.41
N HIS A 466 -17.49 -3.67 11.30
CA HIS A 466 -18.59 -3.84 10.34
C HIS A 466 -19.89 -3.18 10.76
N PHE A 467 -20.12 -3.07 12.06
CA PHE A 467 -21.36 -2.51 12.63
C PHE A 467 -21.06 -1.31 13.53
N PRO A 468 -20.44 -0.25 12.99
CA PRO A 468 -20.13 0.94 13.78
C PRO A 468 -21.42 1.61 14.25
N LEU A 469 -21.49 1.99 15.54
CA LEU A 469 -22.65 2.72 16.11
C LEU A 469 -22.81 4.14 15.58
N LYS A 470 -21.97 4.54 14.63
CA LYS A 470 -21.96 5.86 14.01
C LYS A 470 -22.18 5.72 12.51
N GLY A 471 -22.87 6.69 11.94
CA GLY A 471 -22.84 6.92 10.49
C GLY A 471 -21.83 8.00 10.15
N GLN A 472 -21.52 8.17 8.86
CA GLN A 472 -20.52 9.12 8.41
C GLN A 472 -20.78 9.63 7.00
N VAL A 473 -20.24 10.84 6.74
CA VAL A 473 -19.99 11.37 5.40
C VAL A 473 -18.50 11.65 5.30
N SER A 474 -17.81 10.97 4.37
CA SER A 474 -16.36 11.02 4.26
C SER A 474 -15.94 11.50 2.89
N PHE A 475 -15.27 12.65 2.82
CA PHE A 475 -14.65 13.19 1.61
C PHE A 475 -13.26 12.55 1.47
N ILE A 476 -13.14 11.58 0.59
CA ILE A 476 -11.91 10.83 0.37
C ILE A 476 -10.93 11.70 -0.43
N ASP A 477 -9.69 11.83 0.03
CA ASP A 477 -8.65 12.58 -0.68
C ASP A 477 -8.14 11.77 -1.89
N VAL A 478 -8.87 11.83 -2.99
CA VAL A 478 -8.46 11.24 -4.28
C VAL A 478 -7.53 12.16 -5.08
N GLY A 479 -7.07 13.26 -4.48
CA GLY A 479 -6.41 14.36 -5.17
C GLY A 479 -7.42 15.23 -5.88
N GLN A 480 -7.22 15.52 -7.18
CA GLN A 480 -8.24 16.23 -7.95
C GLN A 480 -9.37 15.27 -8.29
N GLY A 481 -10.62 15.65 -7.97
CA GLY A 481 -11.81 14.87 -8.20
C GLY A 481 -12.64 14.60 -6.94
N ASP A 482 -13.76 13.94 -7.11
CA ASP A 482 -14.71 13.60 -6.06
C ASP A 482 -14.79 12.10 -5.82
N SER A 483 -14.80 11.71 -4.55
CA SER A 483 -15.20 10.39 -4.09
C SER A 483 -15.67 10.52 -2.64
N ILE A 484 -16.98 10.41 -2.39
CA ILE A 484 -17.55 10.72 -1.10
C ILE A 484 -18.38 9.53 -0.63
N LEU A 485 -17.94 8.94 0.50
CA LEU A 485 -18.64 7.82 1.12
C LEU A 485 -19.69 8.33 2.12
N ILE A 486 -20.91 7.81 2.01
CA ILE A 486 -22.00 8.04 2.97
C ILE A 486 -22.39 6.69 3.56
N THR A 487 -22.35 6.56 4.91
CA THR A 487 -22.85 5.37 5.58
C THR A 487 -23.82 5.74 6.70
N THR A 488 -24.84 4.88 6.86
CA THR A 488 -25.74 4.97 8.02
C THR A 488 -25.17 4.14 9.18
N PRO A 489 -25.61 4.38 10.44
CA PRO A 489 -25.17 3.59 11.58
C PRO A 489 -25.33 2.09 11.33
N LEU A 490 -24.41 1.30 11.86
CA LEU A 490 -24.29 -0.15 11.66
C LEU A 490 -23.99 -0.55 10.19
N ASN A 491 -23.53 0.38 9.35
CA ASN A 491 -23.31 0.20 7.91
C ASN A 491 -24.52 -0.39 7.18
N ARG A 492 -25.75 -0.10 7.66
CA ARG A 492 -26.98 -0.63 7.05
C ARG A 492 -27.16 -0.21 5.62
N LYS A 493 -26.66 0.99 5.29
CA LYS A 493 -26.63 1.55 3.94
C LYS A 493 -25.31 2.20 3.67
N THR A 494 -24.76 1.90 2.50
CA THR A 494 -23.49 2.39 2.01
C THR A 494 -23.64 2.97 0.62
N TYR A 495 -23.37 4.26 0.47
CA TYR A 495 -23.43 4.97 -0.80
C TYR A 495 -22.11 5.63 -1.11
N LEU A 496 -21.73 5.64 -2.37
CA LEU A 496 -20.59 6.40 -2.87
C LEU A 496 -21.10 7.46 -3.85
N ILE A 497 -20.69 8.70 -3.70
CA ILE A 497 -20.92 9.77 -4.70
C ILE A 497 -19.59 9.95 -5.43
N ASP A 498 -19.59 9.69 -6.72
CA ASP A 498 -18.45 9.64 -7.62
C ASP A 498 -17.34 8.65 -7.19
N THR A 499 -16.48 8.30 -8.12
CA THR A 499 -15.43 7.29 -7.91
C THR A 499 -14.04 7.87 -7.93
N GLY A 500 -13.92 9.15 -8.29
CA GLY A 500 -12.64 9.75 -8.61
C GLY A 500 -12.05 9.18 -9.91
N GLY A 501 -10.77 9.40 -10.11
CA GLY A 501 -10.01 8.89 -11.22
C GLY A 501 -9.08 9.92 -11.81
N LYS A 502 -8.23 9.49 -12.75
CA LYS A 502 -7.29 10.36 -13.46
C LYS A 502 -7.29 10.07 -14.94
N LEU A 503 -7.27 11.12 -15.75
CA LEU A 503 -7.02 10.99 -17.18
C LEU A 503 -5.66 10.33 -17.42
N ASN A 504 -5.65 9.28 -18.22
CA ASN A 504 -4.43 8.62 -18.64
C ASN A 504 -4.07 9.08 -20.06
N PHE A 505 -3.10 9.98 -20.16
CA PHE A 505 -2.58 10.48 -21.44
C PHE A 505 -1.44 9.62 -22.00
N GLY A 506 -0.96 8.62 -21.25
CA GLY A 506 0.15 7.76 -21.66
C GLY A 506 -0.32 6.52 -22.43
N LYS A 507 0.57 5.95 -23.25
CA LYS A 507 0.31 4.70 -23.98
C LYS A 507 0.18 3.48 -23.06
N LYS A 508 0.81 3.49 -21.88
CA LYS A 508 0.73 2.40 -20.90
C LYS A 508 -0.46 2.60 -19.97
N LYS A 509 -1.25 1.54 -19.76
CA LYS A 509 -2.34 1.54 -18.75
C LYS A 509 -1.75 1.80 -17.36
N ARG A 510 -2.16 2.89 -16.72
CA ARG A 510 -1.84 3.16 -15.32
C ARG A 510 -2.80 2.38 -14.42
N GLU A 511 -2.34 2.07 -13.23
CA GLU A 511 -3.21 1.49 -12.20
C GLU A 511 -4.31 2.49 -11.84
N PRO A 512 -5.59 2.05 -11.78
CA PRO A 512 -6.68 2.89 -11.31
C PRO A 512 -6.36 3.47 -9.93
N GLN A 513 -6.68 4.71 -9.72
CA GLN A 513 -6.47 5.38 -8.42
C GLN A 513 -7.33 4.74 -7.33
N LEU A 514 -8.49 4.21 -7.72
CA LEU A 514 -9.36 3.40 -6.88
C LEU A 514 -8.59 2.35 -6.08
N ASN A 515 -7.69 1.59 -6.74
CA ASN A 515 -6.93 0.51 -6.11
C ASN A 515 -5.95 1.00 -5.04
N LEU A 516 -5.56 2.26 -5.10
CA LEU A 516 -4.56 2.84 -4.22
C LEU A 516 -5.19 3.63 -3.07
N ILE A 517 -6.42 4.12 -3.23
CA ILE A 517 -7.07 5.05 -2.31
C ILE A 517 -8.45 4.54 -1.88
N THR A 518 -9.44 4.53 -2.79
CA THR A 518 -10.85 4.33 -2.43
C THR A 518 -11.14 2.92 -1.96
N LEU A 519 -10.67 1.87 -2.65
CA LEU A 519 -10.85 0.49 -2.18
C LEU A 519 -10.18 0.23 -0.84
N PRO A 520 -8.92 0.62 -0.64
CA PRO A 520 -8.29 0.53 0.67
C PRO A 520 -9.06 1.20 1.78
N PHE A 521 -9.59 2.38 1.50
CA PHE A 521 -10.43 3.13 2.44
C PHE A 521 -11.70 2.37 2.80
N LEU A 522 -12.40 1.80 1.80
CA LEU A 522 -13.61 0.99 2.02
C LEU A 522 -13.29 -0.29 2.81
N TYR A 523 -12.29 -1.05 2.39
CA TYR A 523 -11.89 -2.28 3.07
C TYR A 523 -11.38 -2.04 4.48
N ALA A 524 -10.68 -0.94 4.75
CA ALA A 524 -10.26 -0.58 6.10
C ALA A 524 -11.44 -0.39 7.06
N GLN A 525 -12.59 0.01 6.53
CA GLN A 525 -13.83 0.19 7.29
C GLN A 525 -14.76 -1.05 7.25
N GLY A 526 -14.29 -2.17 6.72
CA GLY A 526 -15.07 -3.40 6.60
C GLY A 526 -16.18 -3.33 5.56
N ILE A 527 -16.10 -2.40 4.59
CA ILE A 527 -17.10 -2.25 3.54
C ILE A 527 -16.64 -3.04 2.31
N ASP A 528 -17.41 -4.04 1.93
CA ASP A 528 -17.13 -4.94 0.81
C ASP A 528 -18.20 -4.88 -0.30
N HIS A 529 -19.22 -4.07 -0.13
CA HIS A 529 -20.26 -3.83 -1.13
C HIS A 529 -20.83 -2.40 -1.00
N LEU A 530 -21.47 -1.91 -2.03
CA LEU A 530 -22.17 -0.63 -2.06
C LEU A 530 -23.63 -0.83 -2.42
N ASP A 531 -24.54 -0.25 -1.61
CA ASP A 531 -25.99 -0.25 -1.92
C ASP A 531 -26.29 0.65 -3.12
N GLY A 532 -25.47 1.69 -3.35
CA GLY A 532 -25.59 2.54 -4.51
C GLY A 532 -24.39 3.42 -4.76
N VAL A 533 -24.19 3.75 -6.02
CA VAL A 533 -23.21 4.75 -6.47
C VAL A 533 -23.97 5.84 -7.23
N PHE A 534 -23.80 7.09 -6.82
CA PHE A 534 -24.31 8.25 -7.53
C PHE A 534 -23.19 8.82 -8.40
N LEU A 535 -23.49 9.06 -9.66
CA LEU A 535 -22.57 9.70 -10.60
C LEU A 535 -23.07 11.11 -10.88
N SER A 536 -22.22 12.09 -10.59
CA SER A 536 -22.56 13.49 -10.85
C SER A 536 -22.57 13.77 -12.34
N HIS A 537 -21.48 13.48 -13.05
CA HIS A 537 -21.32 13.68 -14.49
C HIS A 537 -20.19 12.76 -15.03
N GLN A 538 -19.85 12.89 -16.35
CA GLN A 538 -18.97 11.91 -17.02
C GLN A 538 -17.46 12.16 -16.92
N ASP A 539 -17.01 13.24 -16.31
CA ASP A 539 -15.60 13.64 -16.32
C ASP A 539 -14.71 12.63 -15.58
N ALA A 540 -13.46 12.56 -16.00
CA ALA A 540 -12.56 11.49 -15.55
C ALA A 540 -12.19 11.60 -14.08
N ASP A 541 -12.22 12.76 -13.48
CA ASP A 541 -11.97 12.98 -12.05
C ASP A 541 -13.19 12.66 -11.17
N HIS A 542 -14.35 12.33 -11.79
CA HIS A 542 -15.56 11.85 -11.12
C HIS A 542 -15.84 10.38 -11.39
N ILE A 543 -15.78 9.94 -12.67
CA ILE A 543 -16.12 8.55 -13.03
C ILE A 543 -14.96 7.78 -13.68
N GLY A 544 -13.73 8.32 -13.63
CA GLY A 544 -12.58 7.67 -14.27
C GLY A 544 -12.30 6.27 -13.77
N ASP A 545 -12.56 6.01 -12.51
CA ASP A 545 -12.34 4.73 -11.85
C ASP A 545 -13.60 3.84 -11.73
N LEU A 546 -14.74 4.26 -12.29
CA LEU A 546 -16.02 3.54 -12.21
C LEU A 546 -15.91 2.09 -12.69
N LYS A 547 -15.27 1.88 -13.85
CA LYS A 547 -15.03 0.53 -14.36
C LYS A 547 -14.29 -0.34 -13.35
N ALA A 548 -13.22 0.17 -12.77
CA ALA A 548 -12.43 -0.57 -11.79
C ALA A 548 -13.22 -0.86 -10.50
N LEU A 549 -14.14 0.04 -10.11
CA LEU A 549 -15.05 -0.16 -8.99
C LEU A 549 -16.01 -1.31 -9.27
N LEU A 550 -16.68 -1.30 -10.41
CA LEU A 550 -17.66 -2.33 -10.80
C LEU A 550 -17.02 -3.73 -10.94
N ASP A 551 -15.73 -3.78 -11.31
CA ASP A 551 -14.99 -5.03 -11.43
C ASP A 551 -14.58 -5.64 -10.08
N GLN A 552 -14.48 -4.83 -9.01
CA GLN A 552 -13.83 -5.26 -7.77
C GLN A 552 -14.75 -5.28 -6.55
N ILE A 553 -15.85 -4.52 -6.58
CA ILE A 553 -16.79 -4.46 -5.45
C ILE A 553 -18.24 -4.57 -5.96
N PRO A 554 -19.08 -5.39 -5.33
CA PRO A 554 -20.49 -5.48 -5.71
C PRO A 554 -21.21 -4.14 -5.50
N VAL A 555 -21.86 -3.64 -6.55
CA VAL A 555 -22.70 -2.45 -6.54
C VAL A 555 -24.12 -2.84 -6.88
N LYS A 556 -25.11 -2.52 -6.04
CA LYS A 556 -26.51 -2.89 -6.29
C LYS A 556 -27.17 -1.95 -7.31
N LYS A 557 -26.94 -0.64 -7.16
CA LYS A 557 -27.58 0.39 -7.99
C LYS A 557 -26.61 1.47 -8.44
N LEU A 558 -26.76 1.90 -9.67
CA LEU A 558 -26.00 3.03 -10.23
C LEU A 558 -26.99 4.14 -10.59
N TYR A 559 -26.89 5.26 -9.90
CA TYR A 559 -27.73 6.43 -10.06
C TYR A 559 -27.02 7.50 -10.88
N PHE A 560 -27.65 8.11 -11.83
CA PHE A 560 -27.08 9.13 -12.72
C PHE A 560 -28.13 10.02 -13.34
N ALA A 561 -27.74 11.19 -13.85
CA ALA A 561 -28.65 12.09 -14.55
C ALA A 561 -29.22 11.43 -15.83
N ARG A 562 -30.52 11.54 -16.05
CA ARG A 562 -31.18 10.98 -17.24
C ARG A 562 -30.54 11.53 -18.50
N GLY A 563 -30.36 10.69 -19.52
CA GLY A 563 -29.66 11.00 -20.76
C GLY A 563 -28.18 10.59 -20.77
N LEU A 564 -27.55 10.39 -19.62
CA LEU A 564 -26.13 9.96 -19.56
C LEU A 564 -25.87 8.63 -20.32
N THR A 565 -26.84 7.72 -20.35
CA THR A 565 -26.75 6.46 -21.11
C THR A 565 -26.81 6.64 -22.63
N GLU A 566 -27.21 7.79 -23.12
CA GLU A 566 -27.15 8.13 -24.54
C GLU A 566 -25.73 8.49 -24.98
N ASN A 567 -24.88 8.80 -24.01
CA ASN A 567 -23.48 9.09 -24.26
C ASN A 567 -22.70 7.79 -24.54
N GLN A 568 -22.28 7.62 -25.78
CA GLN A 568 -21.55 6.43 -26.24
C GLN A 568 -20.21 6.22 -25.48
N SER A 569 -19.51 7.30 -25.11
CA SER A 569 -18.25 7.23 -24.36
C SER A 569 -18.47 6.69 -22.96
N PHE A 570 -19.55 7.10 -22.30
CA PHE A 570 -19.94 6.58 -20.99
C PHE A 570 -20.30 5.09 -21.08
N MET A 571 -21.21 4.73 -22.01
CA MET A 571 -21.66 3.35 -22.19
C MET A 571 -20.48 2.41 -22.52
N LYS A 572 -19.55 2.86 -23.36
CA LYS A 572 -18.34 2.08 -23.67
C LYS A 572 -17.47 1.80 -22.42
N LYS A 573 -17.47 2.67 -21.42
CA LYS A 573 -16.72 2.46 -20.16
C LYS A 573 -17.36 1.39 -19.28
N ILE A 574 -18.68 1.27 -19.25
CA ILE A 574 -19.42 0.41 -18.31
C ILE A 574 -19.95 -0.88 -18.93
N ASN A 575 -20.15 -0.94 -20.27
CA ASN A 575 -20.61 -2.14 -20.95
C ASN A 575 -19.68 -3.33 -20.67
N GLY A 576 -20.28 -4.48 -20.29
CA GLY A 576 -19.57 -5.68 -19.87
C GLY A 576 -19.14 -5.72 -18.40
N HIS A 577 -19.37 -4.61 -17.63
CA HIS A 577 -19.02 -4.50 -16.21
C HIS A 577 -20.24 -4.34 -15.30
N LEU A 578 -21.45 -4.38 -15.85
CA LEU A 578 -22.75 -4.17 -15.15
C LEU A 578 -23.34 -5.49 -14.62
N LYS A 579 -22.54 -6.38 -14.07
CA LYS A 579 -23.05 -7.63 -13.48
C LYS A 579 -23.98 -7.28 -12.31
N ASP A 580 -25.27 -7.62 -12.45
CA ASP A 580 -26.32 -7.46 -11.41
C ASP A 580 -26.50 -6.01 -10.92
N VAL A 581 -26.07 -5.01 -11.68
CA VAL A 581 -26.19 -3.58 -11.34
C VAL A 581 -27.47 -3.01 -11.95
N GLN A 582 -28.36 -2.50 -11.10
CA GLN A 582 -29.54 -1.77 -11.56
C GLN A 582 -29.19 -0.34 -11.95
N LEU A 583 -29.43 0.05 -13.18
CA LEU A 583 -29.27 1.42 -13.67
C LEU A 583 -30.55 2.25 -13.36
N VAL A 584 -30.36 3.40 -12.71
CA VAL A 584 -31.46 4.26 -12.25
C VAL A 584 -31.21 5.70 -12.72
N PRO A 585 -31.81 6.11 -13.87
CA PRO A 585 -31.74 7.49 -14.35
C PRO A 585 -32.63 8.41 -13.51
N LEU A 586 -32.14 9.60 -13.16
CA LEU A 586 -32.79 10.56 -12.28
C LEU A 586 -32.89 11.95 -12.92
N LEU A 587 -33.91 12.71 -12.53
CA LEU A 587 -34.10 14.13 -12.83
C LEU A 587 -34.57 14.90 -11.58
N ALA A 588 -34.50 16.20 -11.61
CA ALA A 588 -35.02 17.07 -10.55
C ALA A 588 -36.49 16.71 -10.21
N GLY A 589 -36.77 16.60 -8.91
CA GLY A 589 -38.04 16.11 -8.37
C GLY A 589 -38.10 14.62 -8.06
N ASP A 590 -37.18 13.82 -8.63
CA ASP A 590 -37.06 12.40 -8.26
C ASP A 590 -36.52 12.24 -6.84
N ARG A 591 -36.94 11.16 -6.17
CA ARG A 591 -36.54 10.85 -4.81
C ARG A 591 -36.08 9.41 -4.70
N VAL A 592 -34.85 9.22 -4.22
CA VAL A 592 -34.31 7.91 -3.88
C VAL A 592 -34.51 7.66 -2.38
N LYS A 593 -35.61 6.97 -2.05
CA LYS A 593 -35.99 6.70 -0.66
C LYS A 593 -35.52 5.33 -0.19
N THR A 594 -34.85 5.29 0.96
CA THR A 594 -34.52 4.07 1.69
C THR A 594 -35.05 4.19 3.12
N LYS A 595 -34.97 3.11 3.90
CA LYS A 595 -35.48 3.12 5.28
C LYS A 595 -34.83 4.20 6.17
N ASP A 596 -33.53 4.41 5.97
CA ASP A 596 -32.72 5.23 6.88
C ASP A 596 -32.26 6.57 6.26
N LEU A 597 -32.43 6.75 4.93
CA LEU A 597 -31.95 7.93 4.20
C LEU A 597 -32.80 8.17 2.95
N SER A 598 -33.04 9.45 2.65
CA SER A 598 -33.72 9.87 1.41
C SER A 598 -32.85 10.92 0.71
N PHE A 599 -32.56 10.69 -0.55
CA PHE A 599 -31.93 11.65 -1.44
C PHE A 599 -32.98 12.28 -2.33
N ASP A 600 -33.07 13.59 -2.31
CA ASP A 600 -33.94 14.37 -3.22
C ASP A 600 -33.06 14.96 -4.32
N VAL A 601 -33.44 14.74 -5.56
CA VAL A 601 -32.74 15.27 -6.73
C VAL A 601 -33.22 16.68 -7.00
N VAL A 602 -32.32 17.64 -7.00
CA VAL A 602 -32.64 19.07 -7.22
C VAL A 602 -32.16 19.56 -8.59
N TYR A 603 -31.34 18.79 -9.29
CA TYR A 603 -30.86 19.07 -10.65
C TYR A 603 -30.35 17.78 -11.31
N PRO A 604 -30.38 17.59 -12.63
CA PRO A 604 -30.88 18.50 -13.69
C PRO A 604 -32.39 18.43 -13.92
N PHE A 605 -32.95 19.50 -14.48
CA PHE A 605 -34.39 19.56 -14.84
C PHE A 605 -34.70 18.88 -16.17
N LYS A 606 -33.70 18.70 -17.05
CA LYS A 606 -33.81 18.08 -18.37
C LYS A 606 -32.76 17.00 -18.56
N PRO A 607 -33.03 15.98 -19.39
CA PRO A 607 -32.01 15.00 -19.75
C PRO A 607 -30.82 15.68 -20.42
N GLY A 608 -29.60 15.21 -20.07
CA GLY A 608 -28.34 15.69 -20.62
C GLY A 608 -27.33 14.57 -20.84
N LEU A 609 -26.24 14.84 -21.58
CA LEU A 609 -25.24 13.86 -21.93
C LEU A 609 -24.15 13.68 -20.84
N GLY A 610 -24.37 14.26 -19.64
CA GLY A 610 -23.50 14.13 -18.49
C GLY A 610 -22.28 15.04 -18.53
N LYS A 611 -22.39 16.23 -19.07
CA LYS A 611 -21.39 17.30 -18.91
C LYS A 611 -21.52 17.97 -17.55
N ASN A 612 -20.64 18.93 -17.24
CA ASN A 612 -20.70 19.69 -15.99
C ASN A 612 -22.04 20.38 -15.78
N GLU A 613 -22.59 20.94 -16.85
CA GLU A 613 -23.92 21.58 -16.82
C GLU A 613 -25.10 20.61 -16.59
N ASP A 614 -24.86 19.29 -16.70
CA ASP A 614 -25.86 18.23 -16.43
C ASP A 614 -25.60 17.54 -15.08
N SER A 615 -24.77 18.11 -14.22
CA SER A 615 -24.34 17.47 -12.96
C SER A 615 -25.50 17.10 -12.05
N LEU A 616 -25.64 15.81 -11.72
CA LEU A 616 -26.66 15.34 -10.79
C LEU A 616 -26.43 15.97 -9.41
N SER A 617 -27.38 16.83 -9.00
CA SER A 617 -27.32 17.53 -7.72
C SER A 617 -28.29 16.92 -6.72
N LEU A 618 -27.81 16.66 -5.53
CA LEU A 618 -28.54 15.91 -4.50
C LEU A 618 -28.62 16.70 -3.21
N THR A 619 -29.80 16.71 -2.59
CA THR A 619 -29.97 17.13 -1.19
C THR A 619 -30.49 15.97 -0.37
N PHE A 620 -30.03 15.87 0.88
CA PHE A 620 -30.48 14.87 1.82
C PHE A 620 -30.35 15.36 3.25
N LYS A 621 -31.09 14.73 4.15
CA LYS A 621 -31.02 15.00 5.60
C LYS A 621 -30.45 13.81 6.34
N LEU A 622 -29.43 14.06 7.16
CA LEU A 622 -28.75 13.03 7.95
C LEU A 622 -28.50 13.58 9.35
N ALA A 623 -28.97 12.88 10.38
CA ALA A 623 -28.88 13.32 11.79
C ALA A 623 -29.28 14.81 12.00
N ASN A 624 -30.40 15.21 11.42
CA ASN A 624 -30.94 16.58 11.45
C ASN A 624 -30.10 17.65 10.70
N LYS A 625 -29.02 17.26 10.01
CA LYS A 625 -28.24 18.15 9.17
C LYS A 625 -28.62 17.95 7.69
N ARG A 626 -28.89 19.06 7.01
CA ARG A 626 -29.17 19.08 5.58
C ARG A 626 -27.89 19.27 4.80
N TRP A 627 -27.67 18.41 3.83
CA TRP A 627 -26.53 18.39 2.93
C TRP A 627 -26.96 18.75 1.50
N LEU A 628 -26.05 19.40 0.78
CA LEU A 628 -26.19 19.64 -0.66
C LEU A 628 -24.89 19.27 -1.39
N PHE A 629 -25.00 18.52 -2.46
CA PHE A 629 -23.95 18.17 -3.39
C PHE A 629 -24.37 18.56 -4.80
N THR A 630 -23.55 19.34 -5.49
CA THR A 630 -23.88 19.87 -6.85
C THR A 630 -22.93 19.33 -7.92
N GLY A 631 -22.03 18.40 -7.59
CA GLY A 631 -21.00 17.96 -8.53
C GLY A 631 -20.17 19.14 -9.03
N ASP A 632 -20.03 19.25 -10.35
CA ASP A 632 -19.32 20.34 -11.01
C ASP A 632 -20.26 21.35 -11.72
N LEU A 633 -21.48 21.47 -11.21
CA LEU A 633 -22.47 22.39 -11.71
C LEU A 633 -21.92 23.83 -11.71
N GLY A 634 -22.16 24.54 -12.83
CA GLY A 634 -21.77 25.93 -12.97
C GLY A 634 -22.85 26.91 -12.41
N ARG A 635 -22.51 28.21 -12.38
CA ARG A 635 -23.37 29.27 -11.82
C ARG A 635 -24.76 29.33 -12.44
N GLU A 636 -24.91 29.01 -13.73
CA GLU A 636 -26.20 29.01 -14.40
C GLU A 636 -27.14 27.95 -13.80
N GLY A 637 -26.65 26.73 -13.62
CA GLY A 637 -27.44 25.67 -12.99
C GLY A 637 -27.70 25.94 -11.51
N GLU A 638 -26.74 26.57 -10.77
CA GLU A 638 -26.95 27.01 -9.39
C GLU A 638 -28.11 28.02 -9.29
N LYS A 639 -28.21 29.00 -10.24
CA LYS A 639 -29.31 29.95 -10.33
C LYS A 639 -30.64 29.25 -10.69
N GLU A 640 -30.58 28.26 -11.57
CA GLU A 640 -31.76 27.47 -11.92
C GLU A 640 -32.31 26.69 -10.71
N ILE A 641 -31.43 26.14 -9.88
CA ILE A 641 -31.80 25.52 -8.58
C ILE A 641 -32.51 26.55 -7.68
N LEU A 642 -31.98 27.78 -7.54
CA LEU A 642 -32.59 28.84 -6.72
C LEU A 642 -33.97 29.25 -7.21
N ASN A 643 -34.19 29.26 -8.51
CA ASN A 643 -35.49 29.62 -9.09
C ASN A 643 -36.58 28.60 -8.78
N HIS A 644 -36.21 27.34 -8.56
CA HIS A 644 -37.17 26.25 -8.31
C HIS A 644 -37.27 25.85 -6.84
N TYR A 645 -36.19 26.06 -6.04
CA TYR A 645 -36.12 25.59 -4.66
C TYR A 645 -35.62 26.66 -3.71
N HIS A 646 -36.32 26.86 -2.59
CA HIS A 646 -35.80 27.57 -1.46
C HIS A 646 -35.01 26.61 -0.54
N LEU A 647 -33.71 26.54 -0.77
CA LEU A 647 -32.84 25.63 -0.02
C LEU A 647 -32.02 26.39 1.03
N GLN A 648 -32.07 25.91 2.26
CA GLN A 648 -31.12 26.24 3.32
C GLN A 648 -30.46 24.93 3.73
N VAL A 649 -29.13 24.92 3.88
CA VAL A 649 -28.36 23.70 4.16
C VAL A 649 -27.36 23.93 5.28
N ASP A 650 -27.11 22.91 6.09
CA ASP A 650 -26.06 22.98 7.11
C ASP A 650 -24.69 22.77 6.50
N TYR A 651 -24.60 21.85 5.55
CA TYR A 651 -23.34 21.45 4.95
C TYR A 651 -23.44 21.43 3.41
N PHE A 652 -22.43 21.99 2.77
CA PHE A 652 -22.36 22.08 1.32
C PHE A 652 -21.02 21.57 0.79
N LYS A 653 -21.06 20.67 -0.19
CA LYS A 653 -19.88 20.33 -0.96
C LYS A 653 -19.74 21.36 -2.08
N LEU A 654 -18.67 22.15 -2.04
CA LEU A 654 -18.43 23.24 -2.96
C LEU A 654 -18.40 22.75 -4.42
N GLY A 655 -19.16 23.42 -5.27
CA GLY A 655 -19.27 23.06 -6.69
C GLY A 655 -17.91 23.13 -7.39
N HIS A 656 -17.68 22.24 -8.32
CA HIS A 656 -16.55 22.22 -9.25
C HIS A 656 -15.20 22.45 -8.55
N HIS A 657 -14.97 21.76 -7.40
CA HIS A 657 -13.75 21.82 -6.60
C HIS A 657 -13.32 23.24 -6.16
N GLY A 658 -14.26 24.19 -6.15
CA GLY A 658 -13.97 25.60 -5.90
C GLY A 658 -13.49 26.37 -7.13
N SER A 659 -13.96 25.97 -8.33
CA SER A 659 -13.74 26.73 -9.56
C SER A 659 -14.44 28.10 -9.49
N LYS A 660 -13.89 29.10 -10.15
CA LYS A 660 -14.53 30.41 -10.33
C LYS A 660 -15.79 30.37 -11.23
N THR A 661 -16.04 29.26 -11.94
CA THR A 661 -17.20 29.05 -12.77
C THR A 661 -18.43 28.55 -12.00
N SER A 662 -18.27 28.23 -10.71
CA SER A 662 -19.30 27.76 -9.79
C SER A 662 -19.32 28.61 -8.53
N SER A 663 -20.20 28.27 -7.59
CA SER A 663 -20.28 28.90 -6.27
C SER A 663 -20.62 30.38 -6.37
N ASP A 664 -21.75 30.68 -7.07
CA ASP A 664 -22.29 32.04 -7.20
C ASP A 664 -22.49 32.65 -5.79
N PRO A 665 -22.11 33.92 -5.58
CA PRO A 665 -22.29 34.57 -4.25
C PRO A 665 -23.72 34.58 -3.75
N ASP A 666 -24.73 34.79 -4.64
CA ASP A 666 -26.13 34.79 -4.25
C ASP A 666 -26.61 33.39 -3.87
N PHE A 667 -26.11 32.36 -4.58
CA PHE A 667 -26.37 30.97 -4.25
C PHE A 667 -25.84 30.63 -2.86
N LEU A 668 -24.57 30.97 -2.56
CA LEU A 668 -23.98 30.72 -1.26
C LEU A 668 -24.68 31.49 -0.13
N LYS A 669 -25.08 32.73 -0.39
CA LYS A 669 -25.81 33.58 0.55
C LYS A 669 -27.20 33.00 0.89
N GLN A 670 -27.92 32.47 -0.11
CA GLN A 670 -29.24 31.87 0.12
C GLN A 670 -29.13 30.50 0.82
N LEU A 671 -28.18 29.68 0.43
CA LEU A 671 -27.92 28.39 1.09
C LEU A 671 -27.52 28.55 2.55
N ASN A 672 -26.77 29.59 2.88
CA ASN A 672 -26.23 29.92 4.21
C ASN A 672 -25.64 28.72 4.97
N PRO A 673 -24.66 28.01 4.39
CA PRO A 673 -24.13 26.80 5.00
C PRO A 673 -23.28 27.10 6.24
N GLN A 674 -23.40 26.26 7.27
CA GLN A 674 -22.59 26.34 8.48
C GLN A 674 -21.12 25.97 8.18
N LEU A 675 -20.89 25.06 7.23
CA LEU A 675 -19.57 24.60 6.81
C LEU A 675 -19.60 24.12 5.34
N VAL A 676 -18.53 24.46 4.62
CA VAL A 676 -18.31 24.03 3.24
C VAL A 676 -17.18 23.03 3.18
N PHE A 677 -17.36 21.97 2.40
CA PHE A 677 -16.34 20.96 2.13
C PHE A 677 -15.83 21.12 0.68
N ILE A 678 -14.52 21.13 0.52
CA ILE A 678 -13.84 21.26 -0.76
C ILE A 678 -13.04 19.99 -1.02
N SER A 679 -13.30 19.32 -2.14
CA SER A 679 -12.46 18.24 -2.64
C SER A 679 -11.52 18.80 -3.70
N SER A 680 -10.24 18.94 -3.41
CA SER A 680 -9.27 19.42 -4.39
C SER A 680 -7.90 18.79 -4.20
N GLY A 681 -7.14 18.69 -5.29
CA GLY A 681 -5.81 18.09 -5.27
C GLY A 681 -4.70 19.08 -4.90
N ARG A 682 -3.69 18.59 -4.18
CA ARG A 682 -2.47 19.35 -3.90
C ARG A 682 -1.73 19.68 -5.19
N ASN A 683 -1.36 20.95 -5.36
CA ASN A 683 -0.64 21.41 -6.55
C ASN A 683 -1.34 21.00 -7.87
N ASN A 684 -2.68 21.03 -7.89
CA ASN A 684 -3.43 20.67 -9.09
C ASN A 684 -3.21 21.70 -10.22
N ARG A 685 -3.26 21.22 -11.46
CA ARG A 685 -2.98 22.03 -12.65
C ARG A 685 -4.06 23.08 -12.94
N PHE A 686 -5.25 22.93 -12.35
CA PHE A 686 -6.37 23.82 -12.56
C PHE A 686 -6.35 25.03 -11.61
N GLY A 687 -5.51 24.98 -10.57
CA GLY A 687 -5.43 26.01 -9.54
C GLY A 687 -6.59 26.03 -8.57
N HIS A 688 -7.39 24.93 -8.51
CA HIS A 688 -8.52 24.82 -7.58
C HIS A 688 -8.07 24.57 -6.12
N PRO A 689 -8.78 25.15 -5.12
CA PRO A 689 -9.82 26.16 -5.27
C PRO A 689 -9.24 27.52 -5.70
N HIS A 690 -9.94 28.24 -6.58
CA HIS A 690 -9.53 29.57 -7.01
C HIS A 690 -9.61 30.58 -5.88
N GLN A 691 -8.70 31.54 -5.87
CA GLN A 691 -8.64 32.59 -4.85
C GLN A 691 -9.93 33.45 -4.80
N GLU A 692 -10.57 33.66 -5.95
CA GLU A 692 -11.85 34.34 -6.05
C GLU A 692 -12.93 33.64 -5.27
N THR A 693 -13.05 32.32 -5.40
CA THR A 693 -14.03 31.50 -4.67
C THR A 693 -13.74 31.48 -3.17
N LEU A 694 -12.47 31.37 -2.78
CA LEU A 694 -12.06 31.44 -1.36
C LEU A 694 -12.34 32.83 -0.77
N LYS A 695 -12.17 33.89 -1.56
CA LYS A 695 -12.53 35.26 -1.15
C LYS A 695 -14.04 35.39 -0.92
N THR A 696 -14.87 34.87 -1.83
CA THR A 696 -16.34 34.86 -1.67
C THR A 696 -16.76 34.17 -0.37
N LEU A 697 -16.19 32.99 -0.06
CA LEU A 697 -16.46 32.29 1.21
C LEU A 697 -16.06 33.14 2.44
N LYS A 698 -14.91 33.79 2.36
CA LYS A 698 -14.42 34.67 3.43
C LYS A 698 -15.31 35.90 3.61
N ASP A 699 -15.70 36.56 2.52
CA ASP A 699 -16.56 37.76 2.54
C ASP A 699 -17.94 37.44 3.11
N LEU A 700 -18.44 36.22 2.87
CA LEU A 700 -19.69 35.69 3.44
C LEU A 700 -19.51 35.07 4.84
N SER A 701 -18.30 35.08 5.40
CA SER A 701 -17.98 34.45 6.69
C SER A 701 -18.31 32.96 6.77
N ILE A 702 -18.24 32.23 5.64
CA ILE A 702 -18.52 30.81 5.56
C ILE A 702 -17.22 30.01 5.79
N PRO A 703 -17.12 29.21 6.85
CA PRO A 703 -15.96 28.37 7.10
C PRO A 703 -15.90 27.21 6.10
N TYR A 704 -14.68 26.73 5.80
CA TYR A 704 -14.49 25.60 4.91
C TYR A 704 -13.36 24.67 5.37
N LEU A 705 -13.45 23.40 4.95
CA LEU A 705 -12.41 22.39 5.05
C LEU A 705 -12.06 21.87 3.66
N ASN A 706 -10.74 21.65 3.41
CA ASN A 706 -10.26 21.22 2.10
C ASN A 706 -9.42 19.94 2.22
N THR A 707 -9.70 18.95 1.37
CA THR A 707 -8.96 17.68 1.34
C THR A 707 -7.48 17.85 1.00
N GLN A 708 -7.10 18.85 0.20
CA GLN A 708 -5.69 19.13 -0.08
C GLN A 708 -4.88 19.46 1.18
N ASP A 709 -5.48 20.05 2.19
CA ASP A 709 -4.81 20.48 3.43
C ASP A 709 -4.99 19.45 4.54
N SER A 710 -6.15 18.79 4.57
CA SER A 710 -6.62 17.95 5.68
C SER A 710 -6.58 16.43 5.39
N GLY A 711 -6.28 16.01 4.15
CA GLY A 711 -6.50 14.63 3.73
C GLY A 711 -8.00 14.29 3.76
N THR A 712 -8.33 13.03 4.01
CA THR A 712 -9.74 12.63 4.22
C THR A 712 -10.39 13.45 5.32
N ILE A 713 -11.54 14.04 5.03
CA ILE A 713 -12.38 14.76 5.98
C ILE A 713 -13.60 13.90 6.25
N THR A 714 -13.85 13.55 7.50
CA THR A 714 -14.99 12.72 7.87
C THR A 714 -15.86 13.44 8.90
N TRP A 715 -17.10 13.67 8.54
CA TRP A 715 -18.15 14.02 9.47
C TRP A 715 -18.80 12.75 9.98
N ASN A 716 -18.74 12.52 11.31
CA ASN A 716 -19.34 11.38 11.98
C ASN A 716 -20.55 11.86 12.78
N TYR A 717 -21.58 11.02 12.84
CA TYR A 717 -22.75 11.28 13.69
C TYR A 717 -23.15 9.99 14.43
N SER A 718 -23.59 10.15 15.64
CA SER A 718 -24.08 9.05 16.47
C SER A 718 -25.23 9.52 17.33
N PRO A 719 -26.28 8.71 17.52
CA PRO A 719 -27.38 9.01 18.43
C PRO A 719 -26.91 9.26 19.89
N PHE A 720 -25.74 8.71 20.24
CA PHE A 720 -25.24 8.73 21.62
C PHE A 720 -24.15 9.79 21.89
N ARG A 721 -23.41 10.21 20.85
CA ARG A 721 -22.23 11.08 21.00
C ARG A 721 -22.32 12.39 20.21
N GLY A 722 -23.47 12.64 19.57
CA GLY A 722 -23.64 13.80 18.69
C GLY A 722 -22.81 13.69 17.43
N GLU A 723 -22.37 14.83 16.89
CA GLU A 723 -21.60 14.94 15.67
C GLU A 723 -20.15 15.36 15.93
N THR A 724 -19.23 14.86 15.10
CA THR A 724 -17.80 15.21 15.16
C THR A 724 -17.22 15.25 13.76
N ILE A 725 -16.35 16.23 13.50
CA ILE A 725 -15.58 16.31 12.26
C ILE A 725 -14.14 15.92 12.57
N THR A 726 -13.60 15.01 11.79
CA THR A 726 -12.21 14.53 11.91
C THR A 726 -11.49 14.67 10.58
N THR A 727 -10.23 15.04 10.65
CA THR A 727 -9.32 15.10 9.49
C THR A 727 -8.22 14.09 9.67
N PHE A 728 -7.87 13.38 8.60
CA PHE A 728 -6.85 12.32 8.69
C PHE A 728 -5.44 12.87 8.66
N TYR A 729 -5.19 13.86 7.85
CA TYR A 729 -3.89 14.52 7.73
C TYR A 729 -3.95 15.88 8.44
N LYS A 730 -3.08 16.08 9.42
CA LYS A 730 -2.84 17.41 9.97
C LYS A 730 -1.67 17.99 9.19
N GLY A 731 -1.96 18.79 8.17
CA GLY A 731 -0.94 19.58 7.49
C GLY A 731 -0.13 20.37 8.51
N ASN A 732 1.14 20.64 8.23
CA ASN A 732 1.89 21.62 8.99
C ASN A 732 1.12 22.95 8.87
N THR A 733 0.31 23.26 9.85
CA THR A 733 -0.21 24.61 10.04
C THR A 733 1.01 25.52 10.14
N LYS A 734 1.27 26.29 9.06
CA LYS A 734 2.21 27.42 9.10
C LYS A 734 1.68 28.48 10.03
#